data_3af26486395eaa4c3665af5d3eb8b322
#
_entry.id   3af26486395eaa4c3665af5d3eb8b322
#
_cell.length_a   1.000
_cell.length_b   1.000
_cell.length_c   1.000
_cell.angle_alpha   90.00
_cell.angle_beta   90.00
_cell.angle_gamma   90.00
#
_symmetry.space_group_name_H-M   'P 1'
#
loop_
_entity.id
_entity.type
_entity.pdbx_description
1 polymer ?
#
loop_
_entity_poly.entity_id
_entity_poly.type
_entity_poly.pdbx_seq_one_letter_code
_entity_poly.pdbx_strand_id
1 'polypeptide(L)'
;MAATQKPKKKPARSTDRRNIWLLIITTLLVLGSVFMFLPPQEKINQGLDIQGGLSVVLTAKGADGAAVSNDDMEKSRAIIESRVNALGASEAVVQVQGTDQILVQIPGLTNTEDALNTIGKTGKLEFARLDSFTDEDVKTKIENGEASGEGTVTDDLGVATLPTGETQHLKVEEGTYTPIITGANITNVSIGKAKETSADYAVNIALDSDGAAAFSAASKDLLPTHGKIVIILDGEVQQAPAVQDEISSNVSITGGYTLDEAKALQTVLESGSLPVSFEYAQSQTVGPTLGQDALASGVLVALIGLAVVMLYLLFFYRGLGLITAAAMIVFAVLYLGILATLSSFGLFSLSLAGIAGIVLTIGMAADSSILTMERFREEIRMGRSVRAASVTGVKHAIVTSVDADLVTLVSALSLFFLASASVKGFGLTLALGILCDIAMMLLFKAPLIRLLAPKVIAKHPGFWGIKDSVAASKDYQALAAAEGTSVAAAEAGEAINPVESEEAAEHASGTAGEQAAAAARKPRGKFIKHDINFLGYRRVFLTVAAVLVCVSLAIVGVKGLNFGIEFVGGTSVAFHNTGDVSIDQMRTAFNDAGEPDAVVQTTTADGDEGFLVRTTTTSAEEATQRANQVADELGLNTDSFEVTTIGPDWGASVIQSSLIAFLVSIVLIIIYIAIRFEYKMGVTAIVALLHDLVLVMGVYAIFGREVNPNTIAALLTILGYSLYDTVVVFHRINDNMQSSDDIKCTFMTMANHSINQVLVRTINTTLTSLIPVLAMLLFGGETLKDFAFAMVIGLVCGSYSSIAVASPLYAMWKTREPRYQKLVKKFGPEVGRFEFGNPNAMATALSGKKAVKATTTATAGATTASATASAPAEGMHEQPHGASASKTAPKPPKGKRKKRPDKK
;
A
#
# COMPACT_ATOMS: atom_id res chain seq x y z
N MET A 1 -66.32 -30.37 12.82
CA MET A 1 -64.98 -30.90 12.51
C MET A 1 -64.15 -29.82 11.80
N ALA A 2 -63.43 -29.04 12.54
CA ALA A 2 -62.53 -28.03 12.01
C ALA A 2 -61.10 -28.57 12.02
N ALA A 3 -60.49 -28.67 10.84
CA ALA A 3 -59.15 -29.17 10.67
C ALA A 3 -58.12 -28.12 11.12
N THR A 4 -57.43 -28.37 12.19
CA THR A 4 -56.29 -27.62 12.68
C THR A 4 -55.14 -27.70 11.68
N GLN A 5 -54.89 -26.67 10.91
CA GLN A 5 -53.66 -26.51 10.10
C GLN A 5 -52.48 -26.20 11.04
N LYS A 6 -51.56 -27.17 11.15
CA LYS A 6 -50.25 -26.98 11.80
C LYS A 6 -49.48 -25.87 11.08
N PRO A 7 -48.88 -24.90 11.80
CA PRO A 7 -48.09 -23.83 11.18
C PRO A 7 -46.85 -24.41 10.50
N LYS A 8 -46.67 -24.06 9.22
CA LYS A 8 -45.50 -24.43 8.42
C LYS A 8 -44.24 -23.78 9.02
N LYS A 9 -43.41 -24.56 9.73
CA LYS A 9 -42.04 -24.15 10.08
C LYS A 9 -41.21 -23.91 8.79
N LYS A 10 -40.95 -22.68 8.41
CA LYS A 10 -40.01 -22.27 7.37
C LYS A 10 -38.97 -21.36 8.03
N PRO A 11 -37.79 -21.21 7.50
CA PRO A 11 -36.68 -22.03 7.04
C PRO A 11 -35.35 -21.73 7.76
N ALA A 12 -35.18 -22.10 9.05
CA ALA A 12 -33.85 -22.05 9.71
C ALA A 12 -32.80 -22.93 9.00
N ARG A 13 -33.23 -23.92 8.23
CA ARG A 13 -32.38 -24.89 7.52
C ARG A 13 -31.68 -24.31 6.26
N SER A 14 -32.19 -23.28 5.62
CA SER A 14 -31.58 -22.73 4.39
C SER A 14 -30.35 -21.88 4.68
N THR A 15 -30.38 -21.07 5.74
CA THR A 15 -29.25 -20.20 6.14
C THR A 15 -28.07 -21.00 6.68
N ASP A 16 -28.34 -22.05 7.50
CA ASP A 16 -27.30 -22.94 8.01
C ASP A 16 -26.62 -23.72 6.86
N ARG A 17 -27.39 -24.17 5.86
CA ARG A 17 -26.84 -24.84 4.66
C ARG A 17 -25.92 -23.88 3.88
N ARG A 18 -26.31 -22.62 3.66
CA ARG A 18 -25.45 -21.64 2.99
C ARG A 18 -24.14 -21.42 3.73
N ASN A 19 -24.19 -21.27 5.04
CA ASN A 19 -22.97 -21.08 5.84
C ASN A 19 -22.04 -22.32 5.78
N ILE A 20 -22.60 -23.53 5.76
CA ILE A 20 -21.81 -24.77 5.59
C ILE A 20 -21.16 -24.81 4.20
N TRP A 21 -21.91 -24.47 3.14
CA TRP A 21 -21.35 -24.43 1.79
C TRP A 21 -20.21 -23.40 1.67
N LEU A 22 -20.35 -22.23 2.29
CA LEU A 22 -19.27 -21.22 2.31
C LEU A 22 -18.01 -21.75 3.01
N LEU A 23 -18.15 -22.45 4.13
CA LEU A 23 -17.00 -23.08 4.81
C LEU A 23 -16.38 -24.21 3.98
N ILE A 24 -17.17 -25.01 3.27
CA ILE A 24 -16.65 -26.04 2.36
C ILE A 24 -15.85 -25.39 1.23
N ILE A 25 -16.39 -24.33 0.60
CA ILE A 25 -15.68 -23.56 -0.44
C ILE A 25 -14.37 -23.02 0.12
N THR A 26 -14.40 -22.40 1.31
CA THR A 26 -13.17 -21.89 1.94
C THR A 26 -12.15 -23.00 2.19
N THR A 27 -12.60 -24.18 2.67
CA THR A 27 -11.69 -25.32 2.88
C THR A 27 -11.06 -25.80 1.57
N LEU A 28 -11.83 -25.85 0.48
CA LEU A 28 -11.31 -26.21 -0.83
C LEU A 28 -10.32 -25.15 -1.36
N LEU A 29 -10.62 -23.87 -1.16
CA LEU A 29 -9.70 -22.77 -1.50
C LEU A 29 -8.40 -22.87 -0.69
N VAL A 30 -8.47 -23.15 0.62
CA VAL A 30 -7.29 -23.34 1.46
C VAL A 30 -6.45 -24.52 0.97
N LEU A 31 -7.07 -25.65 0.65
CA LEU A 31 -6.34 -26.81 0.13
C LEU A 31 -5.68 -26.51 -1.22
N GLY A 32 -6.40 -25.81 -2.12
CA GLY A 32 -5.84 -25.34 -3.39
C GLY A 32 -4.67 -24.37 -3.17
N SER A 33 -4.81 -23.41 -2.25
CA SER A 33 -3.74 -22.48 -1.91
C SER A 33 -2.49 -23.18 -1.38
N VAL A 34 -2.65 -24.15 -0.46
CA VAL A 34 -1.51 -24.95 0.05
C VAL A 34 -0.75 -25.61 -1.09
N PHE A 35 -1.47 -26.18 -2.05
CA PHE A 35 -0.84 -26.81 -3.22
C PHE A 35 -0.12 -25.80 -4.12
N MET A 36 -0.64 -24.59 -4.23
CA MET A 36 -0.07 -23.54 -5.10
C MET A 36 1.21 -22.93 -4.51
N PHE A 37 1.32 -22.76 -3.17
CA PHE A 37 2.45 -22.05 -2.60
C PHE A 37 3.54 -22.95 -2.00
N LEU A 38 3.34 -24.28 -1.90
CA LEU A 38 4.36 -25.18 -1.36
C LEU A 38 5.15 -25.88 -2.48
N PRO A 39 6.49 -25.90 -2.42
CA PRO A 39 7.36 -25.13 -1.50
C PRO A 39 7.43 -23.65 -1.89
N PRO A 40 7.43 -22.68 -0.92
CA PRO A 40 7.31 -21.25 -1.23
C PRO A 40 8.51 -20.70 -1.99
N GLN A 41 9.70 -21.23 -1.78
CA GLN A 41 10.94 -20.81 -2.44
C GLN A 41 10.92 -21.04 -3.96
N GLU A 42 10.21 -22.06 -4.43
CA GLU A 42 10.09 -22.41 -5.86
C GLU A 42 8.84 -21.78 -6.52
N LYS A 43 7.85 -21.40 -5.72
CA LYS A 43 6.52 -20.98 -6.22
C LYS A 43 6.29 -19.49 -6.14
N ILE A 44 7.08 -18.76 -5.39
CA ILE A 44 6.99 -17.30 -5.27
C ILE A 44 8.31 -16.73 -5.75
N ASN A 45 8.30 -16.09 -6.91
CA ASN A 45 9.46 -15.42 -7.46
C ASN A 45 9.92 -14.35 -6.47
N GLN A 46 11.22 -14.32 -6.23
CA GLN A 46 11.84 -13.35 -5.34
C GLN A 46 12.30 -12.15 -6.17
N GLY A 47 12.12 -10.96 -5.64
CA GLY A 47 12.62 -9.73 -6.23
C GLY A 47 14.14 -9.60 -6.06
N LEU A 48 14.69 -8.64 -6.76
CA LEU A 48 16.11 -8.35 -6.77
C LEU A 48 16.68 -8.06 -5.37
N ASP A 49 15.95 -7.32 -4.57
CA ASP A 49 16.29 -6.97 -3.18
C ASP A 49 16.38 -8.19 -2.24
N ILE A 50 15.93 -9.36 -2.70
CA ILE A 50 16.01 -10.65 -1.98
C ILE A 50 17.04 -11.59 -2.63
N GLN A 51 17.07 -11.69 -3.96
CA GLN A 51 18.00 -12.57 -4.67
C GLN A 51 19.40 -11.96 -4.82
N GLY A 52 19.50 -10.64 -4.65
CA GLY A 52 20.66 -9.88 -5.08
C GLY A 52 20.67 -9.67 -6.59
N GLY A 53 21.59 -8.84 -7.09
CA GLY A 53 21.76 -8.54 -8.51
C GLY A 53 21.65 -7.03 -8.80
N LEU A 54 21.28 -6.69 -10.04
CA LEU A 54 21.23 -5.31 -10.56
C LEU A 54 19.79 -4.88 -10.88
N SER A 55 19.40 -3.70 -10.42
CA SER A 55 18.20 -2.99 -10.86
C SER A 55 18.56 -1.63 -11.43
N VAL A 56 18.11 -1.35 -12.64
CA VAL A 56 18.38 -0.09 -13.32
C VAL A 56 17.07 0.50 -13.82
N VAL A 57 16.91 1.80 -13.64
CA VAL A 57 15.89 2.58 -14.34
C VAL A 57 16.58 3.49 -15.35
N LEU A 58 16.27 3.29 -16.62
CA LEU A 58 16.76 4.05 -17.74
C LEU A 58 15.70 5.07 -18.15
N THR A 59 16.08 6.35 -18.26
CA THR A 59 15.19 7.39 -18.80
C THR A 59 15.62 7.71 -20.23
N ALA A 60 14.68 7.61 -21.16
CA ALA A 60 14.90 7.91 -22.56
C ALA A 60 14.99 9.41 -22.79
N LYS A 61 16.00 9.84 -23.56
CA LYS A 61 16.14 11.21 -24.05
C LYS A 61 15.83 11.25 -25.53
N GLY A 62 14.76 11.94 -25.89
CA GLY A 62 14.46 12.24 -27.30
C GLY A 62 15.42 13.29 -27.86
N ALA A 63 15.69 13.28 -29.16
CA ALA A 63 16.46 14.32 -29.83
C ALA A 63 15.86 15.70 -29.51
N ASP A 64 16.70 16.66 -29.15
CA ASP A 64 16.31 18.03 -28.77
C ASP A 64 15.26 18.16 -27.63
N GLY A 65 15.15 17.17 -26.76
CA GLY A 65 14.18 17.15 -25.66
C GLY A 65 12.74 16.86 -26.11
N ALA A 66 12.54 16.27 -27.29
CA ALA A 66 11.24 15.86 -27.79
C ALA A 66 10.71 14.65 -26.98
N ALA A 67 9.39 14.55 -26.86
CA ALA A 67 8.78 13.38 -26.25
C ALA A 67 9.05 12.11 -27.06
N VAL A 68 9.46 11.04 -26.38
CA VAL A 68 9.78 9.75 -27.02
C VAL A 68 8.48 9.03 -27.39
N SER A 69 8.47 8.36 -28.55
CA SER A 69 7.30 7.63 -28.97
C SER A 69 7.16 6.28 -28.23
N ASN A 70 5.93 5.80 -28.00
CA ASN A 70 5.71 4.48 -27.40
C ASN A 70 6.31 3.34 -28.27
N ASP A 71 6.37 3.50 -29.58
CA ASP A 71 6.94 2.50 -30.51
C ASP A 71 8.47 2.39 -30.31
N ASP A 72 9.15 3.53 -30.12
CA ASP A 72 10.59 3.56 -29.84
C ASP A 72 10.90 3.01 -28.45
N MET A 73 10.05 3.26 -27.48
CA MET A 73 10.17 2.67 -26.13
C MET A 73 10.03 1.14 -26.16
N GLU A 74 9.06 0.60 -26.91
CA GLU A 74 8.88 -0.86 -27.04
C GLU A 74 10.02 -1.51 -27.84
N LYS A 75 10.54 -0.87 -28.88
CA LYS A 75 11.74 -1.31 -29.60
C LYS A 75 12.95 -1.33 -28.69
N SER A 76 13.17 -0.25 -27.93
CA SER A 76 14.26 -0.15 -26.96
C SER A 76 14.15 -1.23 -25.90
N ARG A 77 12.95 -1.49 -25.36
CA ARG A 77 12.70 -2.57 -24.42
C ARG A 77 13.13 -3.92 -24.99
N ALA A 78 12.76 -4.23 -26.24
CA ALA A 78 13.10 -5.48 -26.87
C ALA A 78 14.62 -5.64 -27.10
N ILE A 79 15.31 -4.56 -27.46
CA ILE A 79 16.77 -4.55 -27.63
C ILE A 79 17.46 -4.75 -26.29
N ILE A 80 17.05 -4.02 -25.24
CA ILE A 80 17.58 -4.15 -23.89
C ILE A 80 17.34 -5.56 -23.34
N GLU A 81 16.15 -6.12 -23.55
CA GLU A 81 15.81 -7.50 -23.19
C GLU A 81 16.74 -8.51 -23.88
N SER A 82 17.06 -8.30 -25.17
CA SER A 82 18.01 -9.12 -25.91
C SER A 82 19.43 -9.04 -25.33
N ARG A 83 19.89 -7.85 -24.95
CA ARG A 83 21.21 -7.65 -24.33
C ARG A 83 21.30 -8.32 -22.97
N VAL A 84 20.28 -8.16 -22.13
CA VAL A 84 20.20 -8.78 -20.82
C VAL A 84 20.17 -10.30 -20.92
N ASN A 85 19.43 -10.86 -21.87
CA ASN A 85 19.43 -12.30 -22.12
C ASN A 85 20.79 -12.83 -22.58
N ALA A 86 21.53 -12.05 -23.39
CA ALA A 86 22.88 -12.41 -23.82
C ALA A 86 23.91 -12.43 -22.68
N LEU A 87 23.69 -11.66 -21.60
CA LEU A 87 24.47 -11.73 -20.36
C LEU A 87 24.22 -13.00 -19.55
N GLY A 88 23.34 -13.89 -20.00
CA GLY A 88 23.00 -15.14 -19.33
C GLY A 88 21.92 -15.03 -18.23
N ALA A 89 21.25 -13.90 -18.12
CA ALA A 89 20.23 -13.63 -17.12
C ALA A 89 18.85 -14.14 -17.57
N SER A 90 18.53 -15.39 -17.30
CA SER A 90 17.30 -16.05 -17.75
C SER A 90 16.01 -15.59 -17.06
N GLU A 91 16.11 -14.87 -15.92
CA GLU A 91 14.96 -14.41 -15.13
C GLU A 91 14.87 -12.88 -15.08
N ALA A 92 15.51 -12.18 -16.02
CA ALA A 92 15.51 -10.73 -16.04
C ALA A 92 14.12 -10.18 -16.39
N VAL A 93 13.80 -9.03 -15.78
CA VAL A 93 12.55 -8.30 -16.02
C VAL A 93 12.89 -6.99 -16.70
N VAL A 94 12.39 -6.79 -17.93
CA VAL A 94 12.53 -5.55 -18.70
C VAL A 94 11.14 -4.99 -19.00
N GLN A 95 10.80 -3.84 -18.40
CA GLN A 95 9.45 -3.26 -18.48
C GLN A 95 9.50 -1.76 -18.75
N VAL A 96 8.65 -1.29 -19.67
CA VAL A 96 8.41 0.15 -19.84
C VAL A 96 7.61 0.67 -18.65
N GLN A 97 8.07 1.77 -18.06
CA GLN A 97 7.41 2.49 -16.95
C GLN A 97 7.08 3.92 -17.38
N GLY A 98 5.80 4.29 -17.24
CA GLY A 98 5.38 5.61 -17.69
C GLY A 98 5.48 5.76 -19.20
N THR A 99 5.95 6.91 -19.67
CA THR A 99 6.06 7.26 -21.09
C THR A 99 7.49 7.23 -21.63
N ASP A 100 8.49 7.25 -20.75
CA ASP A 100 9.89 7.54 -21.08
C ASP A 100 10.91 6.74 -20.27
N GLN A 101 10.48 5.73 -19.51
CA GLN A 101 11.38 4.96 -18.66
C GLN A 101 11.32 3.46 -18.96
N ILE A 102 12.47 2.79 -18.79
CA ILE A 102 12.58 1.33 -18.83
C ILE A 102 13.21 0.86 -17.51
N LEU A 103 12.49 0.01 -16.79
CA LEU A 103 13.02 -0.73 -15.65
C LEU A 103 13.66 -2.02 -16.13
N VAL A 104 14.90 -2.24 -15.76
CA VAL A 104 15.66 -3.47 -15.99
C VAL A 104 16.04 -4.06 -14.64
N GLN A 105 15.65 -5.30 -14.38
CA GLN A 105 16.02 -6.02 -13.14
C GLN A 105 16.64 -7.35 -13.52
N ILE A 106 17.85 -7.59 -13.02
CA ILE A 106 18.64 -8.78 -13.33
C ILE A 106 19.02 -9.47 -12.01
N PRO A 107 18.18 -10.40 -11.53
CA PRO A 107 18.46 -11.13 -10.30
C PRO A 107 19.66 -12.07 -10.47
N GLY A 108 20.43 -12.26 -9.40
CA GLY A 108 21.53 -13.22 -9.34
C GLY A 108 22.76 -12.88 -10.21
N LEU A 109 22.84 -11.64 -10.70
CA LEU A 109 23.97 -11.18 -11.49
C LEU A 109 25.19 -10.94 -10.59
N THR A 110 26.33 -11.54 -10.93
CA THR A 110 27.59 -11.41 -10.16
C THR A 110 28.49 -10.29 -10.69
N ASN A 111 28.48 -10.04 -11.99
CA ASN A 111 29.25 -8.96 -12.61
C ASN A 111 28.34 -7.83 -13.03
N THR A 112 28.10 -6.90 -12.11
CA THR A 112 27.19 -5.76 -12.30
C THR A 112 27.79 -4.66 -13.17
N GLU A 113 29.11 -4.51 -13.19
CA GLU A 113 29.82 -3.50 -13.97
C GLU A 113 29.70 -3.78 -15.47
N ASP A 114 29.95 -5.01 -15.92
CA ASP A 114 29.79 -5.40 -17.32
C ASP A 114 28.35 -5.23 -17.80
N ALA A 115 27.36 -5.50 -16.92
CA ALA A 115 25.96 -5.33 -17.26
C ALA A 115 25.60 -3.85 -17.43
N LEU A 116 26.04 -2.99 -16.52
CA LEU A 116 25.85 -1.54 -16.64
C LEU A 116 26.46 -1.04 -17.96
N ASN A 117 27.70 -1.44 -18.25
CA ASN A 117 28.40 -1.08 -19.50
C ASN A 117 27.69 -1.56 -20.77
N THR A 118 26.89 -2.63 -20.68
CA THR A 118 26.21 -3.22 -21.86
C THR A 118 24.81 -2.68 -22.08
N ILE A 119 24.04 -2.47 -21.00
CA ILE A 119 22.60 -2.18 -21.08
C ILE A 119 22.34 -0.77 -21.59
N GLY A 120 23.09 0.23 -21.07
CA GLY A 120 22.82 1.65 -21.35
C GLY A 120 23.43 2.18 -22.64
N LYS A 121 24.38 1.48 -23.24
CA LYS A 121 25.03 1.92 -24.48
C LYS A 121 24.04 1.95 -25.65
N THR A 122 24.06 3.02 -26.42
CA THR A 122 23.19 3.13 -27.60
C THR A 122 23.54 2.09 -28.64
N GLY A 123 24.83 1.75 -28.74
CA GLY A 123 25.33 0.76 -29.72
C GLY A 123 25.28 1.27 -31.16
N LYS A 124 25.33 2.58 -31.34
CA LYS A 124 25.33 3.23 -32.66
C LYS A 124 26.72 3.16 -33.27
N LEU A 125 26.94 2.09 -34.05
CA LEU A 125 28.19 1.93 -34.80
C LEU A 125 28.11 2.64 -36.14
N GLU A 126 29.09 3.49 -36.41
CA GLU A 126 29.23 4.25 -37.66
C GLU A 126 30.67 4.15 -38.18
N PHE A 127 30.79 4.06 -39.47
CA PHE A 127 32.07 4.09 -40.17
C PHE A 127 32.09 5.32 -41.06
N ALA A 128 33.07 6.22 -40.86
CA ALA A 128 33.17 7.46 -41.65
C ALA A 128 34.55 7.63 -42.23
N ARG A 129 34.64 8.32 -43.35
CA ARG A 129 35.94 8.76 -43.88
C ARG A 129 36.47 9.91 -43.04
N LEU A 130 37.77 9.92 -42.77
CA LEU A 130 38.40 11.02 -42.03
C LEU A 130 38.28 12.35 -42.77
N ASP A 131 38.33 12.34 -44.10
CA ASP A 131 38.17 13.52 -44.95
C ASP A 131 36.75 14.10 -44.95
N SER A 132 35.75 13.37 -44.47
CA SER A 132 34.37 13.84 -44.32
C SER A 132 34.11 14.66 -43.07
N PHE A 133 35.04 14.69 -42.13
CA PHE A 133 34.88 15.45 -40.90
C PHE A 133 34.98 16.95 -41.18
N THR A 134 34.07 17.72 -40.63
CA THR A 134 33.98 19.18 -40.77
C THR A 134 34.83 19.93 -39.75
N ASP A 135 35.13 19.31 -38.61
CA ASP A 135 35.97 19.87 -37.55
C ASP A 135 37.43 19.52 -37.81
N GLU A 136 38.21 20.52 -38.16
CA GLU A 136 39.65 20.40 -38.47
C GLU A 136 40.49 20.06 -37.25
N ASP A 137 40.07 20.46 -36.03
CA ASP A 137 40.77 20.12 -34.80
C ASP A 137 40.60 18.60 -34.47
N VAL A 138 39.37 18.09 -34.57
CA VAL A 138 39.09 16.65 -34.42
C VAL A 138 39.83 15.85 -35.47
N LYS A 139 39.81 16.28 -36.70
CA LYS A 139 40.51 15.64 -37.83
C LYS A 139 42.01 15.58 -37.59
N THR A 140 42.60 16.69 -37.15
CA THR A 140 44.04 16.75 -36.84
C THR A 140 44.41 15.83 -35.68
N LYS A 141 43.61 15.77 -34.62
CA LYS A 141 43.80 14.84 -33.52
C LYS A 141 43.76 13.37 -33.96
N ILE A 142 42.79 13.00 -34.79
CA ILE A 142 42.70 11.65 -35.34
C ILE A 142 43.87 11.35 -36.29
N GLU A 143 44.31 12.32 -37.11
CA GLU A 143 45.49 12.17 -37.96
C GLU A 143 46.77 11.92 -37.18
N ASN A 144 46.95 12.65 -36.10
CA ASN A 144 48.13 12.58 -35.21
C ASN A 144 48.08 11.36 -34.22
N GLY A 145 46.96 10.66 -34.14
CA GLY A 145 46.76 9.59 -33.14
C GLY A 145 46.59 10.15 -31.72
N GLU A 146 46.13 11.42 -31.58
CA GLU A 146 45.97 12.07 -30.28
C GLU A 146 44.51 12.04 -29.85
N ALA A 147 44.27 11.74 -28.61
CA ALA A 147 42.96 11.91 -28.00
C ALA A 147 42.81 13.31 -27.34
N SER A 148 41.61 13.76 -27.16
CA SER A 148 41.36 15.03 -26.46
C SER A 148 41.62 14.87 -24.95
N GLY A 149 42.83 15.21 -24.51
CA GLY A 149 43.24 15.20 -23.10
C GLY A 149 44.72 15.50 -22.97
N GLU A 150 45.15 16.21 -21.92
CA GLU A 150 46.52 16.59 -21.73
C GLU A 150 47.46 15.36 -21.69
N GLY A 151 48.28 15.23 -22.70
CA GLY A 151 49.57 14.50 -22.61
C GLY A 151 49.52 12.99 -22.96
N THR A 152 48.50 12.52 -23.59
CA THR A 152 48.41 11.09 -23.97
C THR A 152 48.42 10.91 -25.47
N VAL A 153 49.50 10.38 -25.97
CA VAL A 153 49.58 9.85 -27.34
C VAL A 153 49.33 8.34 -27.23
N THR A 154 48.41 7.94 -28.02
CA THR A 154 48.19 6.51 -28.14
C THR A 154 48.72 5.98 -29.45
N ASP A 155 48.24 4.87 -29.86
CA ASP A 155 48.58 4.26 -31.14
C ASP A 155 47.96 5.06 -32.33
N ASP A 156 48.24 4.61 -33.54
CA ASP A 156 47.71 5.17 -34.78
C ASP A 156 46.20 5.04 -34.91
N LEU A 157 45.50 4.52 -33.87
CA LEU A 157 44.09 4.19 -33.89
C LEU A 157 43.20 5.26 -33.23
N GLY A 158 43.81 6.30 -32.60
CA GLY A 158 43.05 7.36 -31.92
C GLY A 158 42.59 7.05 -30.50
N VAL A 159 43.11 5.97 -29.89
CA VAL A 159 42.83 5.59 -28.50
C VAL A 159 43.90 6.18 -27.57
N ALA A 160 43.52 6.91 -26.55
CA ALA A 160 44.42 7.48 -25.58
C ALA A 160 44.50 6.60 -24.34
N THR A 161 45.70 6.39 -23.81
CA THR A 161 45.91 5.75 -22.51
C THR A 161 46.35 6.81 -21.54
N LEU A 162 45.55 7.07 -20.50
CA LEU A 162 45.93 7.96 -19.42
C LEU A 162 47.10 7.39 -18.60
N PRO A 163 47.83 8.22 -17.84
CA PRO A 163 48.85 7.76 -16.93
C PRO A 163 48.38 6.74 -15.87
N THR A 164 47.08 6.69 -15.63
CA THR A 164 46.43 5.72 -14.73
C THR A 164 46.18 4.36 -15.38
N GLY A 165 46.43 4.20 -16.69
CA GLY A 165 46.15 2.96 -17.44
C GLY A 165 44.75 2.91 -18.06
N GLU A 166 43.91 3.90 -17.83
CA GLU A 166 42.58 4.01 -18.45
C GLU A 166 42.66 4.42 -19.91
N THR A 167 41.76 3.84 -20.75
CA THR A 167 41.66 4.15 -22.18
C THR A 167 40.60 5.22 -22.40
N GLN A 168 40.97 6.39 -22.92
CA GLN A 168 40.04 7.48 -23.24
C GLN A 168 39.88 7.63 -24.74
N HIS A 169 38.66 7.49 -25.24
CA HIS A 169 38.31 7.67 -26.64
C HIS A 169 38.00 9.12 -27.00
N LEU A 170 38.39 9.54 -28.17
CA LEU A 170 38.09 10.88 -28.73
C LEU A 170 36.59 10.99 -29.01
N LYS A 171 35.90 11.98 -28.41
CA LYS A 171 34.49 12.26 -28.68
C LYS A 171 34.30 13.06 -29.93
N VAL A 172 33.31 12.67 -30.76
CA VAL A 172 32.94 13.37 -32.00
C VAL A 172 31.43 13.61 -32.01
N GLU A 173 31.03 14.78 -32.46
CA GLU A 173 29.61 15.18 -32.49
C GLU A 173 28.92 14.63 -33.75
N GLU A 174 27.70 14.20 -33.60
CA GLU A 174 26.86 13.73 -34.71
C GLU A 174 26.58 14.91 -35.68
N GLY A 175 26.68 14.62 -36.99
CA GLY A 175 26.51 15.65 -38.01
C GLY A 175 27.80 16.38 -38.39
N THR A 176 28.92 16.18 -37.68
CA THR A 176 30.24 16.73 -38.06
C THR A 176 30.97 15.87 -39.07
N TYR A 177 30.45 14.71 -39.41
CA TYR A 177 30.97 13.74 -40.37
C TYR A 177 29.84 13.07 -41.16
N THR A 178 30.20 12.38 -42.27
CA THR A 178 29.24 11.61 -43.07
C THR A 178 29.56 10.13 -42.98
N PRO A 179 28.67 9.28 -42.39
CA PRO A 179 28.92 7.86 -42.31
C PRO A 179 28.88 7.17 -43.68
N ILE A 180 29.77 6.21 -43.90
CA ILE A 180 29.81 5.31 -45.06
C ILE A 180 28.77 4.22 -44.89
N ILE A 181 28.79 3.57 -43.73
CA ILE A 181 27.87 2.54 -43.26
C ILE A 181 27.57 2.74 -41.78
N THR A 182 26.48 2.15 -41.36
CA THR A 182 26.03 2.14 -39.97
C THR A 182 25.83 0.72 -39.46
N GLY A 183 25.54 0.57 -38.16
CA GLY A 183 25.20 -0.72 -37.54
C GLY A 183 24.06 -1.48 -38.23
N ALA A 184 23.19 -0.79 -38.98
CA ALA A 184 22.11 -1.42 -39.74
C ALA A 184 22.64 -2.35 -40.87
N ASN A 185 23.89 -2.18 -41.33
CA ASN A 185 24.51 -3.00 -42.35
C ASN A 185 25.27 -4.22 -41.77
N ILE A 186 25.18 -4.51 -40.50
CA ILE A 186 25.84 -5.64 -39.83
C ILE A 186 24.97 -6.90 -39.95
N THR A 187 25.56 -8.00 -40.40
CA THR A 187 24.88 -9.30 -40.52
C THR A 187 25.33 -10.30 -39.44
N ASN A 188 26.58 -10.23 -39.02
CA ASN A 188 27.15 -11.14 -38.04
C ASN A 188 28.31 -10.45 -37.28
N VAL A 189 28.45 -10.77 -36.02
CA VAL A 189 29.55 -10.30 -35.18
C VAL A 189 30.23 -11.51 -34.52
N SER A 190 31.54 -11.54 -34.48
CA SER A 190 32.29 -12.66 -33.90
C SER A 190 33.57 -12.17 -33.23
N ILE A 191 33.98 -12.85 -32.15
CA ILE A 191 35.22 -12.53 -31.43
C ILE A 191 36.35 -13.36 -31.98
N GLY A 192 37.49 -12.72 -32.21
CA GLY A 192 38.76 -13.34 -32.59
C GLY A 192 39.90 -12.77 -31.77
N LYS A 193 41.11 -13.31 -31.96
CA LYS A 193 42.30 -12.68 -31.42
C LYS A 193 42.71 -11.52 -32.31
N ALA A 194 43.15 -10.40 -31.70
CA ALA A 194 43.58 -9.21 -32.45
C ALA A 194 44.83 -9.54 -33.32
N LYS A 195 45.73 -10.36 -32.82
CA LYS A 195 46.86 -10.99 -33.52
C LYS A 195 47.07 -12.38 -32.93
N GLU A 196 47.57 -13.34 -33.69
CA GLU A 196 47.82 -14.72 -33.20
C GLU A 196 48.74 -14.78 -31.98
N THR A 197 49.57 -13.79 -31.81
CA THR A 197 50.55 -13.66 -30.70
C THR A 197 50.12 -12.71 -29.58
N SER A 198 48.95 -11.99 -29.71
CA SER A 198 48.49 -11.04 -28.70
C SER A 198 47.59 -11.75 -27.66
N ALA A 199 47.58 -11.19 -26.45
CA ALA A 199 46.61 -11.54 -25.43
C ALA A 199 45.23 -10.92 -25.74
N ASP A 200 45.19 -9.85 -26.54
CA ASP A 200 44.02 -9.02 -26.80
C ASP A 200 43.07 -9.66 -27.81
N TYR A 201 41.80 -9.31 -27.65
CA TYR A 201 40.74 -9.78 -28.51
C TYR A 201 40.27 -8.68 -29.48
N ALA A 202 39.69 -9.09 -30.59
CA ALA A 202 39.12 -8.25 -31.64
C ALA A 202 37.67 -8.67 -31.92
N VAL A 203 36.84 -7.72 -32.24
CA VAL A 203 35.46 -7.96 -32.66
C VAL A 203 35.38 -7.86 -34.20
N ASN A 204 35.08 -8.97 -34.83
CA ASN A 204 34.96 -9.08 -36.28
C ASN A 204 33.51 -8.94 -36.71
N ILE A 205 33.27 -8.06 -37.66
CA ILE A 205 31.94 -7.67 -38.17
C ILE A 205 31.84 -8.10 -39.63
N ALA A 206 30.78 -8.82 -39.95
CA ALA A 206 30.42 -9.14 -41.33
C ALA A 206 29.30 -8.19 -41.81
N LEU A 207 29.47 -7.60 -42.97
CA LEU A 207 28.55 -6.67 -43.58
C LEU A 207 27.56 -7.35 -44.52
N ASP A 208 26.39 -6.73 -44.71
CA ASP A 208 25.45 -7.10 -45.77
C ASP A 208 25.95 -6.70 -47.14
N SER A 209 25.20 -7.04 -48.23
CA SER A 209 25.61 -6.73 -49.60
C SER A 209 25.76 -5.22 -49.88
N ASP A 210 24.90 -4.40 -49.29
CA ASP A 210 24.88 -2.95 -49.51
C ASP A 210 25.99 -2.28 -48.72
N GLY A 211 26.18 -2.66 -47.45
CA GLY A 211 27.29 -2.22 -46.63
C GLY A 211 28.64 -2.63 -47.19
N ALA A 212 28.79 -3.89 -47.63
CA ALA A 212 30.00 -4.38 -48.29
C ALA A 212 30.34 -3.57 -49.54
N ALA A 213 29.34 -3.25 -50.38
CA ALA A 213 29.55 -2.47 -51.60
C ALA A 213 29.95 -1.01 -51.28
N ALA A 214 29.29 -0.37 -50.27
CA ALA A 214 29.60 0.98 -49.82
C ALA A 214 31.00 1.06 -49.21
N PHE A 215 31.37 0.07 -48.39
CA PHE A 215 32.67 0.02 -47.73
C PHE A 215 33.80 -0.29 -48.73
N SER A 216 33.57 -1.21 -49.70
CA SER A 216 34.51 -1.47 -50.79
C SER A 216 34.75 -0.24 -51.66
N ALA A 217 33.68 0.50 -52.01
CA ALA A 217 33.80 1.74 -52.79
C ALA A 217 34.62 2.81 -52.03
N ALA A 218 34.34 3.00 -50.71
CA ALA A 218 35.05 3.96 -49.88
C ALA A 218 36.53 3.56 -49.67
N SER A 219 36.80 2.25 -49.39
CA SER A 219 38.18 1.77 -49.19
C SER A 219 39.00 1.87 -50.50
N LYS A 220 38.40 1.56 -51.66
CA LYS A 220 39.05 1.71 -52.98
C LYS A 220 39.39 3.15 -53.32
N ASP A 221 38.52 4.11 -52.95
CA ASP A 221 38.75 5.54 -53.20
C ASP A 221 39.86 6.09 -52.28
N LEU A 222 39.99 5.57 -51.07
CA LEU A 222 40.99 5.98 -50.09
C LEU A 222 42.37 5.27 -50.26
N LEU A 223 42.40 4.16 -50.98
CA LEU A 223 43.62 3.36 -51.18
C LEU A 223 44.82 4.15 -51.77
N PRO A 224 44.68 5.02 -52.80
CA PRO A 224 45.79 5.74 -53.35
C PRO A 224 46.48 6.74 -52.39
N THR A 225 45.73 7.22 -51.41
CA THR A 225 46.19 8.20 -50.43
C THR A 225 46.48 7.61 -49.06
N HIS A 226 46.24 6.31 -48.89
CA HIS A 226 46.22 5.63 -47.60
C HIS A 226 45.34 6.37 -46.58
N GLY A 227 44.21 6.89 -47.01
CA GLY A 227 43.28 7.63 -46.16
C GLY A 227 42.73 6.75 -45.02
N LYS A 228 42.30 7.36 -43.91
CA LYS A 228 41.80 6.66 -42.72
C LYS A 228 40.28 6.48 -42.80
N ILE A 229 39.78 5.32 -42.35
CA ILE A 229 38.39 5.10 -42.02
C ILE A 229 38.25 5.12 -40.52
N VAL A 230 37.44 6.01 -40.02
CA VAL A 230 37.19 6.21 -38.58
C VAL A 230 36.03 5.30 -38.17
N ILE A 231 36.23 4.48 -37.16
CA ILE A 231 35.21 3.63 -36.55
C ILE A 231 34.71 4.34 -35.29
N ILE A 232 33.43 4.67 -35.28
CA ILE A 232 32.80 5.46 -34.23
C ILE A 232 31.70 4.62 -33.59
N LEU A 233 31.74 4.49 -32.26
CA LEU A 233 30.72 3.84 -31.48
C LEU A 233 30.17 4.82 -30.45
N ASP A 234 28.90 5.12 -30.52
CA ASP A 234 28.21 6.04 -29.60
C ASP A 234 28.85 7.46 -29.54
N GLY A 235 29.35 7.94 -30.66
CA GLY A 235 30.03 9.23 -30.76
C GLY A 235 31.48 9.24 -30.28
N GLU A 236 32.07 8.06 -29.99
CA GLU A 236 33.46 7.91 -29.57
C GLU A 236 34.27 7.17 -30.63
N VAL A 237 35.44 7.71 -30.95
CA VAL A 237 36.33 7.08 -31.95
C VAL A 237 36.98 5.84 -31.33
N GLN A 238 36.64 4.67 -31.84
CA GLN A 238 37.26 3.42 -31.42
C GLN A 238 38.59 3.16 -32.13
N GLN A 239 38.63 3.42 -33.43
CA GLN A 239 39.80 3.25 -34.30
C GLN A 239 39.74 4.18 -35.50
N ALA A 240 40.90 4.45 -36.07
CA ALA A 240 41.03 5.17 -37.34
C ALA A 240 42.13 4.54 -38.21
N PRO A 241 41.95 3.27 -38.67
CA PRO A 241 42.96 2.56 -39.45
C PRO A 241 43.13 3.21 -40.85
N ALA A 242 44.40 3.27 -41.32
CA ALA A 242 44.69 3.64 -42.69
C ALA A 242 44.34 2.45 -43.64
N VAL A 243 43.72 2.77 -44.75
CA VAL A 243 43.33 1.76 -45.76
C VAL A 243 44.58 1.28 -46.49
N GLN A 244 44.85 -0.02 -46.38
CA GLN A 244 45.96 -0.68 -47.05
C GLN A 244 45.56 -1.55 -48.26
N ASP A 245 44.34 -2.08 -48.22
CA ASP A 245 43.74 -2.89 -49.26
C ASP A 245 42.26 -2.58 -49.42
N GLU A 246 41.66 -3.01 -50.53
CA GLU A 246 40.22 -2.95 -50.72
C GLU A 246 39.51 -3.92 -49.76
N ILE A 247 38.64 -3.41 -48.87
CA ILE A 247 37.93 -4.19 -47.86
C ILE A 247 36.52 -4.48 -48.40
N SER A 248 36.19 -5.76 -48.61
CA SER A 248 34.96 -6.13 -49.31
C SER A 248 33.84 -6.69 -48.46
N SER A 249 34.10 -7.21 -47.23
CA SER A 249 33.02 -7.86 -46.47
C SER A 249 33.20 -7.95 -44.97
N ASN A 250 34.43 -7.96 -44.47
CA ASN A 250 34.70 -8.13 -43.02
C ASN A 250 35.55 -6.97 -42.49
N VAL A 251 35.12 -6.42 -41.39
CA VAL A 251 35.83 -5.37 -40.67
C VAL A 251 36.16 -5.86 -39.23
N SER A 252 37.33 -5.56 -38.75
CA SER A 252 37.77 -5.96 -37.40
C SER A 252 38.00 -4.72 -36.55
N ILE A 253 37.34 -4.66 -35.41
CA ILE A 253 37.56 -3.63 -34.35
C ILE A 253 38.57 -4.22 -33.40
N THR A 254 39.69 -3.52 -33.20
CA THR A 254 40.74 -3.86 -32.26
C THR A 254 40.95 -2.68 -31.31
N GLY A 255 41.31 -2.89 -30.07
CA GLY A 255 41.41 -1.78 -29.09
C GLY A 255 41.99 -2.22 -27.74
N GLY A 256 42.79 -3.36 -27.79
CA GLY A 256 43.32 -3.92 -26.55
C GLY A 256 42.28 -4.61 -25.64
N TYR A 257 41.13 -4.99 -26.25
CA TYR A 257 40.03 -5.58 -25.48
C TYR A 257 40.38 -6.87 -24.76
N THR A 258 39.99 -6.98 -23.51
CA THR A 258 39.88 -8.27 -22.82
C THR A 258 38.76 -9.12 -23.45
N LEU A 259 38.73 -10.41 -23.11
CA LEU A 259 37.64 -11.30 -23.62
C LEU A 259 36.26 -10.83 -23.23
N ASP A 260 36.11 -10.29 -22.04
CA ASP A 260 34.79 -9.89 -21.51
C ASP A 260 34.33 -8.55 -22.10
N GLU A 261 35.23 -7.59 -22.29
CA GLU A 261 34.93 -6.36 -23.07
C GLU A 261 34.56 -6.67 -24.53
N ALA A 262 35.27 -7.59 -25.17
CA ALA A 262 34.94 -8.01 -26.53
C ALA A 262 33.56 -8.69 -26.63
N LYS A 263 33.18 -9.49 -25.63
CA LYS A 263 31.82 -10.06 -25.51
C LYS A 263 30.75 -9.02 -25.27
N ALA A 264 31.00 -8.05 -24.41
CA ALA A 264 30.08 -6.93 -24.16
C ALA A 264 29.84 -6.14 -25.44
N LEU A 265 30.91 -5.80 -26.18
CA LEU A 265 30.82 -5.11 -27.46
C LEU A 265 30.09 -5.96 -28.52
N GLN A 266 30.38 -7.28 -28.60
CA GLN A 266 29.66 -8.19 -29.48
C GLN A 266 28.16 -8.17 -29.20
N THR A 267 27.77 -8.28 -27.94
CA THR A 267 26.37 -8.28 -27.50
C THR A 267 25.65 -6.98 -27.89
N VAL A 268 26.29 -5.83 -27.68
CA VAL A 268 25.74 -4.53 -28.07
C VAL A 268 25.53 -4.46 -29.59
N LEU A 269 26.50 -4.88 -30.38
CA LEU A 269 26.41 -4.83 -31.85
C LEU A 269 25.42 -5.83 -32.43
N GLU A 270 25.33 -7.07 -31.89
CA GLU A 270 24.37 -8.09 -32.30
C GLU A 270 22.94 -7.73 -31.97
N SER A 271 22.71 -7.09 -30.80
CA SER A 271 21.37 -6.65 -30.36
C SER A 271 20.83 -5.45 -31.17
N GLY A 272 21.72 -4.71 -31.84
CA GLY A 272 21.39 -3.51 -32.60
C GLY A 272 21.40 -2.22 -31.78
N SER A 273 21.32 -1.10 -32.47
CA SER A 273 21.32 0.22 -31.86
C SER A 273 19.95 0.57 -31.28
N LEU A 274 19.96 1.22 -30.11
CA LEU A 274 18.75 1.78 -29.50
C LEU A 274 18.24 2.96 -30.34
N PRO A 275 16.93 3.07 -30.58
CA PRO A 275 16.35 4.17 -31.37
C PRO A 275 16.41 5.53 -30.65
N VAL A 276 16.63 5.52 -29.34
CA VAL A 276 16.79 6.72 -28.49
C VAL A 276 17.93 6.49 -27.51
N SER A 277 18.56 7.57 -27.03
CA SER A 277 19.55 7.51 -25.98
C SER A 277 18.89 7.33 -24.61
N PHE A 278 19.58 6.65 -23.70
CA PHE A 278 19.14 6.44 -22.34
C PHE A 278 20.17 6.96 -21.35
N GLU A 279 19.67 7.53 -20.24
CA GLU A 279 20.47 7.88 -19.08
C GLU A 279 20.06 7.01 -17.90
N TYR A 280 21.04 6.69 -17.06
CA TYR A 280 20.78 6.01 -15.80
C TYR A 280 20.10 6.94 -14.81
N ALA A 281 18.79 6.77 -14.64
CA ALA A 281 18.02 7.54 -13.67
C ALA A 281 18.23 7.01 -12.26
N GLN A 282 18.28 5.68 -12.13
CA GLN A 282 18.56 4.97 -10.88
C GLN A 282 19.30 3.67 -11.21
N SER A 283 20.33 3.36 -10.43
CA SER A 283 20.96 2.05 -10.41
C SER A 283 21.08 1.59 -8.97
N GLN A 284 20.77 0.32 -8.73
CA GLN A 284 20.87 -0.34 -7.43
C GLN A 284 21.47 -1.72 -7.61
N THR A 285 22.61 -1.94 -6.99
CA THR A 285 23.27 -3.24 -6.91
C THR A 285 23.12 -3.79 -5.51
N VAL A 286 22.63 -5.01 -5.37
CA VAL A 286 22.41 -5.67 -4.08
C VAL A 286 23.20 -6.96 -4.05
N GLY A 287 24.03 -7.14 -3.03
CA GLY A 287 24.75 -8.39 -2.81
C GLY A 287 23.79 -9.55 -2.46
N PRO A 288 24.03 -10.77 -2.98
CA PRO A 288 23.10 -11.88 -2.80
C PRO A 288 22.96 -12.38 -1.35
N THR A 289 23.98 -12.23 -0.53
CA THR A 289 23.93 -12.59 0.90
C THR A 289 23.00 -11.68 1.69
N LEU A 290 23.05 -10.37 1.41
CA LEU A 290 22.24 -9.36 2.07
C LEU A 290 20.74 -9.59 1.87
N GLY A 291 20.34 -9.93 0.64
CA GLY A 291 18.95 -10.18 0.32
C GLY A 291 18.38 -11.43 1.02
N GLN A 292 19.20 -12.49 1.15
CA GLN A 292 18.80 -13.72 1.87
C GLN A 292 18.61 -13.47 3.37
N ASP A 293 19.50 -12.71 4.00
CA ASP A 293 19.39 -12.35 5.41
C ASP A 293 18.17 -11.46 5.67
N ALA A 294 17.90 -10.51 4.79
CA ALA A 294 16.71 -9.68 4.86
C ALA A 294 15.41 -10.47 4.68
N LEU A 295 15.39 -11.49 3.80
CA LEU A 295 14.26 -12.42 3.67
C LEU A 295 14.07 -13.24 4.94
N ALA A 296 15.13 -13.81 5.51
CA ALA A 296 15.07 -14.61 6.73
C ALA A 296 14.53 -13.78 7.90
N SER A 297 15.05 -12.55 8.09
CA SER A 297 14.56 -11.59 9.08
C SER A 297 13.09 -11.20 8.82
N GLY A 298 12.70 -10.94 7.57
CA GLY A 298 11.33 -10.61 7.20
C GLY A 298 10.34 -11.73 7.49
N VAL A 299 10.68 -12.98 7.17
CA VAL A 299 9.86 -14.17 7.49
C VAL A 299 9.77 -14.36 9.01
N LEU A 300 10.86 -14.21 9.74
CA LEU A 300 10.89 -14.29 11.20
C LEU A 300 9.95 -13.25 11.82
N VAL A 301 10.02 -12.01 11.37
CA VAL A 301 9.14 -10.91 11.80
C VAL A 301 7.68 -11.24 11.54
N ALA A 302 7.34 -11.75 10.36
CA ALA A 302 5.97 -12.12 10.02
C ALA A 302 5.44 -13.24 10.94
N LEU A 303 6.27 -14.25 11.22
CA LEU A 303 5.91 -15.36 12.12
C LEU A 303 5.77 -14.90 13.58
N ILE A 304 6.71 -14.11 14.08
CA ILE A 304 6.65 -13.53 15.44
C ILE A 304 5.42 -12.63 15.56
N GLY A 305 5.22 -11.71 14.60
CA GLY A 305 4.07 -10.82 14.58
C GLY A 305 2.74 -11.58 14.60
N LEU A 306 2.59 -12.58 13.74
CA LEU A 306 1.40 -13.43 13.68
C LEU A 306 1.19 -14.20 15.00
N ALA A 307 2.23 -14.83 15.55
CA ALA A 307 2.15 -15.61 16.77
C ALA A 307 1.77 -14.74 17.98
N VAL A 308 2.41 -13.58 18.15
CA VAL A 308 2.13 -12.68 19.28
C VAL A 308 0.73 -12.09 19.17
N VAL A 309 0.28 -11.71 17.97
CA VAL A 309 -1.12 -11.26 17.75
C VAL A 309 -2.11 -12.36 18.07
N MET A 310 -1.87 -13.59 17.63
CA MET A 310 -2.75 -14.73 17.96
C MET A 310 -2.81 -14.98 19.47
N LEU A 311 -1.67 -14.94 20.16
CA LEU A 311 -1.61 -15.10 21.63
C LEU A 311 -2.35 -13.98 22.35
N TYR A 312 -2.16 -12.72 21.89
CA TYR A 312 -2.88 -11.56 22.41
C TYR A 312 -4.40 -11.74 22.28
N LEU A 313 -4.86 -12.15 21.11
CA LEU A 313 -6.29 -12.37 20.85
C LEU A 313 -6.87 -13.54 21.67
N LEU A 314 -6.12 -14.63 21.85
CA LEU A 314 -6.49 -15.74 22.71
C LEU A 314 -6.64 -15.31 24.18
N PHE A 315 -5.71 -14.48 24.66
CA PHE A 315 -5.74 -13.98 26.03
C PHE A 315 -6.96 -13.06 26.28
N PHE A 316 -7.18 -12.06 25.43
CA PHE A 316 -8.25 -11.07 25.62
C PHE A 316 -9.64 -11.58 25.25
N TYR A 317 -9.76 -12.38 24.19
CA TYR A 317 -11.05 -12.85 23.63
C TYR A 317 -11.37 -14.30 23.99
N ARG A 318 -10.44 -15.04 24.61
CA ARG A 318 -10.63 -16.42 25.05
C ARG A 318 -11.09 -17.31 23.88
N GLY A 319 -12.21 -18.05 24.01
CA GLY A 319 -12.75 -18.92 22.97
C GLY A 319 -13.11 -18.17 21.66
N LEU A 320 -13.57 -16.91 21.73
CA LEU A 320 -13.75 -16.11 20.52
C LEU A 320 -12.39 -15.81 19.84
N GLY A 321 -11.33 -15.60 20.62
CA GLY A 321 -9.96 -15.47 20.10
C GLY A 321 -9.48 -16.71 19.36
N LEU A 322 -9.92 -17.92 19.73
CA LEU A 322 -9.62 -19.14 19.00
C LEU A 322 -10.21 -19.12 17.57
N ILE A 323 -11.44 -18.62 17.41
CA ILE A 323 -12.05 -18.45 16.08
C ILE A 323 -11.21 -17.46 15.25
N THR A 324 -10.74 -16.39 15.87
CA THR A 324 -9.92 -15.39 15.20
C THR A 324 -8.55 -15.95 14.82
N ALA A 325 -7.87 -16.66 15.73
CA ALA A 325 -6.60 -17.32 15.44
C ALA A 325 -6.72 -18.30 14.26
N ALA A 326 -7.76 -19.13 14.25
CA ALA A 326 -8.04 -20.00 13.10
C ALA A 326 -8.28 -19.20 11.81
N ALA A 327 -8.99 -18.08 11.89
CA ALA A 327 -9.22 -17.20 10.73
C ALA A 327 -7.93 -16.57 10.23
N MET A 328 -7.00 -16.19 11.11
CA MET A 328 -5.70 -15.64 10.73
C MET A 328 -4.81 -16.68 10.03
N ILE A 329 -4.83 -17.93 10.48
CA ILE A 329 -4.12 -19.03 9.79
C ILE A 329 -4.70 -19.23 8.39
N VAL A 330 -6.03 -19.30 8.26
CA VAL A 330 -6.69 -19.45 6.96
C VAL A 330 -6.42 -18.23 6.06
N PHE A 331 -6.40 -17.03 6.62
CA PHE A 331 -6.00 -15.81 5.92
C PHE A 331 -4.58 -15.92 5.36
N ALA A 332 -3.60 -16.29 6.20
CA ALA A 332 -2.20 -16.41 5.79
C ALA A 332 -2.04 -17.41 4.63
N VAL A 333 -2.70 -18.58 4.73
CA VAL A 333 -2.64 -19.62 3.68
C VAL A 333 -3.28 -19.15 2.39
N LEU A 334 -4.46 -18.54 2.43
CA LEU A 334 -5.15 -18.02 1.24
C LEU A 334 -4.33 -16.87 0.60
N TYR A 335 -3.78 -16.00 1.42
CA TYR A 335 -3.00 -14.86 0.97
C TYR A 335 -1.72 -15.31 0.26
N LEU A 336 -0.95 -16.24 0.86
CA LEU A 336 0.23 -16.82 0.23
C LEU A 336 -0.14 -17.58 -1.07
N GLY A 337 -1.28 -18.26 -1.09
CA GLY A 337 -1.79 -18.91 -2.32
C GLY A 337 -2.12 -17.92 -3.44
N ILE A 338 -2.67 -16.75 -3.10
CA ILE A 338 -2.91 -15.67 -4.08
C ILE A 338 -1.59 -15.13 -4.62
N LEU A 339 -0.62 -14.84 -3.74
CA LEU A 339 0.71 -14.35 -4.14
C LEU A 339 1.43 -15.35 -5.03
N ALA A 340 1.45 -16.64 -4.67
CA ALA A 340 2.05 -17.70 -5.48
C ALA A 340 1.36 -17.85 -6.85
N THR A 341 0.03 -17.72 -6.88
CA THR A 341 -0.71 -17.76 -8.15
C THR A 341 -0.32 -16.60 -9.05
N LEU A 342 -0.26 -15.37 -8.54
CA LEU A 342 0.19 -14.20 -9.30
C LEU A 342 1.65 -14.34 -9.75
N SER A 343 2.50 -14.90 -8.89
CA SER A 343 3.91 -15.16 -9.21
C SER A 343 4.05 -16.15 -10.37
N SER A 344 3.24 -17.22 -10.39
CA SER A 344 3.27 -18.20 -11.49
C SER A 344 2.84 -17.63 -12.85
N PHE A 345 2.11 -16.51 -12.87
CA PHE A 345 1.78 -15.76 -14.09
C PHE A 345 2.79 -14.64 -14.41
N GLY A 346 3.88 -14.52 -13.66
CA GLY A 346 4.87 -13.43 -13.83
C GLY A 346 4.35 -12.04 -13.44
N LEU A 347 3.23 -11.97 -12.73
CA LEU A 347 2.59 -10.70 -12.33
C LEU A 347 3.04 -10.20 -10.94
N PHE A 348 3.83 -11.00 -10.22
CA PHE A 348 4.28 -10.70 -8.88
C PHE A 348 5.65 -11.30 -8.59
N SER A 349 6.54 -10.50 -8.05
CA SER A 349 7.76 -10.93 -7.36
C SER A 349 7.78 -10.37 -5.93
N LEU A 350 8.24 -11.16 -4.99
CA LEU A 350 8.32 -10.79 -3.58
C LEU A 350 9.51 -9.86 -3.36
N SER A 351 9.26 -8.64 -2.91
CA SER A 351 10.28 -7.66 -2.53
C SER A 351 10.30 -7.45 -1.01
N LEU A 352 11.36 -6.84 -0.47
CA LEU A 352 11.42 -6.45 0.95
C LEU A 352 10.28 -5.51 1.33
N ALA A 353 9.98 -4.53 0.47
CA ALA A 353 8.80 -3.68 0.63
C ALA A 353 7.50 -4.50 0.61
N GLY A 354 7.42 -5.54 -0.24
CA GLY A 354 6.31 -6.49 -0.26
C GLY A 354 6.16 -7.25 1.06
N ILE A 355 7.25 -7.67 1.68
CA ILE A 355 7.25 -8.32 3.01
C ILE A 355 6.68 -7.37 4.06
N ALA A 356 7.07 -6.09 4.06
CA ALA A 356 6.49 -5.09 4.96
C ALA A 356 4.96 -5.00 4.82
N GLY A 357 4.45 -5.03 3.57
CA GLY A 357 3.02 -5.09 3.29
C GLY A 357 2.35 -6.35 3.83
N ILE A 358 2.99 -7.52 3.70
CA ILE A 358 2.50 -8.80 4.27
C ILE A 358 2.40 -8.69 5.80
N VAL A 359 3.45 -8.24 6.47
CA VAL A 359 3.49 -8.09 7.93
C VAL A 359 2.39 -7.15 8.42
N LEU A 360 2.18 -6.04 7.71
CA LEU A 360 1.16 -5.06 8.06
C LEU A 360 -0.26 -5.62 7.91
N THR A 361 -0.52 -6.43 6.88
CA THR A 361 -1.84 -7.04 6.66
C THR A 361 -2.24 -8.02 7.76
N ILE A 362 -1.28 -8.60 8.50
CA ILE A 362 -1.55 -9.43 9.69
C ILE A 362 -2.30 -8.60 10.75
N GLY A 363 -1.85 -7.37 11.01
CA GLY A 363 -2.50 -6.44 11.94
C GLY A 363 -3.93 -6.10 11.51
N MET A 364 -4.14 -5.81 10.22
CA MET A 364 -5.45 -5.49 9.65
C MET A 364 -6.43 -6.66 9.71
N ALA A 365 -5.98 -7.89 9.39
CA ALA A 365 -6.81 -9.09 9.48
C ALA A 365 -7.21 -9.40 10.94
N ALA A 366 -6.39 -9.03 11.92
CA ALA A 366 -6.73 -9.08 13.33
C ALA A 366 -7.81 -8.04 13.68
N ASP A 367 -7.70 -6.79 13.17
CA ASP A 367 -8.63 -5.71 13.49
C ASP A 367 -10.06 -6.00 13.00
N SER A 368 -10.24 -6.43 11.75
CA SER A 368 -11.55 -6.83 11.23
C SER A 368 -12.21 -7.94 12.09
N SER A 369 -11.38 -8.81 12.66
CA SER A 369 -11.80 -9.86 13.58
C SER A 369 -12.22 -9.29 14.94
N ILE A 370 -11.45 -8.37 15.51
CA ILE A 370 -11.76 -7.66 16.77
C ILE A 370 -13.10 -6.92 16.62
N LEU A 371 -13.30 -6.18 15.53
CA LEU A 371 -14.56 -5.50 15.25
C LEU A 371 -15.73 -6.47 15.26
N THR A 372 -15.58 -7.61 14.61
CA THR A 372 -16.63 -8.63 14.56
C THR A 372 -16.95 -9.18 15.95
N MET A 373 -15.94 -9.45 16.80
CA MET A 373 -16.12 -9.97 18.14
C MET A 373 -16.74 -8.94 19.09
N GLU A 374 -16.26 -7.69 19.05
CA GLU A 374 -16.81 -6.63 19.90
C GLU A 374 -18.24 -6.30 19.51
N ARG A 375 -18.56 -6.24 18.20
CA ARG A 375 -19.94 -6.00 17.74
C ARG A 375 -20.87 -7.14 18.13
N PHE A 376 -20.40 -8.39 18.05
CA PHE A 376 -21.14 -9.55 18.51
C PHE A 376 -21.42 -9.48 20.03
N ARG A 377 -20.43 -9.14 20.86
CA ARG A 377 -20.58 -8.94 22.32
C ARG A 377 -21.53 -7.81 22.64
N GLU A 378 -21.46 -6.73 21.90
CA GLU A 378 -22.29 -5.54 22.07
C GLU A 378 -23.76 -5.85 21.80
N GLU A 379 -24.08 -6.54 20.72
CA GLU A 379 -25.44 -6.95 20.40
C GLU A 379 -26.04 -7.84 21.48
N ILE A 380 -25.22 -8.69 22.11
CA ILE A 380 -25.67 -9.50 23.27
C ILE A 380 -25.95 -8.59 24.47
N ARG A 381 -25.08 -7.61 24.79
CA ARG A 381 -25.30 -6.66 25.90
C ARG A 381 -26.57 -5.85 25.74
N MET A 382 -26.97 -5.57 24.50
CA MET A 382 -28.22 -4.86 24.16
C MET A 382 -29.48 -5.76 24.23
N GLY A 383 -29.38 -6.96 24.81
CA GLY A 383 -30.54 -7.82 25.09
C GLY A 383 -30.86 -8.82 23.98
N ARG A 384 -30.11 -8.86 22.88
CA ARG A 384 -30.36 -9.84 21.81
C ARG A 384 -29.92 -11.23 22.19
N SER A 385 -30.62 -12.23 21.71
CA SER A 385 -30.18 -13.61 21.84
C SER A 385 -28.83 -13.84 21.15
N VAL A 386 -28.00 -14.77 21.64
CA VAL A 386 -26.69 -15.09 21.07
C VAL A 386 -26.79 -15.41 19.57
N ARG A 387 -27.89 -16.06 19.13
CA ARG A 387 -28.15 -16.36 17.71
C ARG A 387 -28.46 -15.08 16.92
N ALA A 388 -29.33 -14.23 17.40
CA ALA A 388 -29.69 -12.97 16.72
C ALA A 388 -28.47 -12.03 16.66
N ALA A 389 -27.73 -11.92 17.76
CA ALA A 389 -26.50 -11.14 17.86
C ALA A 389 -25.44 -11.60 16.84
N SER A 390 -25.30 -12.94 16.59
CA SER A 390 -24.36 -13.45 15.58
C SER A 390 -24.74 -13.09 14.13
N VAL A 391 -26.02 -12.85 13.87
CA VAL A 391 -26.48 -12.44 12.53
C VAL A 391 -26.37 -10.92 12.35
N THR A 392 -26.89 -10.16 13.31
CA THR A 392 -26.94 -8.69 13.22
C THR A 392 -25.57 -8.07 13.50
N GLY A 393 -24.89 -8.50 14.58
CA GLY A 393 -23.57 -7.97 14.95
C GLY A 393 -22.52 -8.22 13.85
N VAL A 394 -22.48 -9.44 13.32
CA VAL A 394 -21.57 -9.77 12.21
C VAL A 394 -21.90 -8.99 10.95
N LYS A 395 -23.19 -8.79 10.63
CA LYS A 395 -23.58 -7.96 9.47
C LYS A 395 -23.12 -6.50 9.62
N HIS A 396 -23.31 -5.92 10.79
CA HIS A 396 -22.89 -4.53 11.05
C HIS A 396 -21.36 -4.43 11.07
N ALA A 397 -20.66 -5.40 11.63
CA ALA A 397 -19.21 -5.48 11.61
C ALA A 397 -18.66 -5.51 10.17
N ILE A 398 -19.22 -6.36 9.30
CA ILE A 398 -18.82 -6.44 7.88
C ILE A 398 -18.96 -5.08 7.20
N VAL A 399 -20.08 -4.39 7.35
CA VAL A 399 -20.29 -3.08 6.71
C VAL A 399 -19.27 -2.05 7.20
N THR A 400 -19.04 -2.00 8.52
CA THR A 400 -18.10 -1.03 9.10
C THR A 400 -16.65 -1.36 8.72
N SER A 401 -16.27 -2.66 8.68
CA SER A 401 -14.92 -3.07 8.28
C SER A 401 -14.67 -2.76 6.80
N VAL A 402 -15.60 -3.15 5.92
CA VAL A 402 -15.47 -2.86 4.47
C VAL A 402 -15.38 -1.36 4.21
N ASP A 403 -16.17 -0.53 4.91
CA ASP A 403 -16.09 0.93 4.76
C ASP A 403 -14.68 1.46 5.17
N ALA A 404 -14.08 0.91 6.21
CA ALA A 404 -12.75 1.28 6.66
C ALA A 404 -11.64 0.69 5.76
N ASP A 405 -11.77 -0.58 5.37
CA ASP A 405 -10.84 -1.27 4.48
C ASP A 405 -10.76 -0.61 3.10
N LEU A 406 -11.88 -0.07 2.58
CA LEU A 406 -11.89 0.68 1.31
C LEU A 406 -11.04 1.96 1.36
N VAL A 407 -10.97 2.65 2.50
CA VAL A 407 -10.09 3.82 2.66
C VAL A 407 -8.63 3.42 2.52
N THR A 408 -8.24 2.34 3.21
CA THR A 408 -6.86 1.83 3.14
C THR A 408 -6.54 1.25 1.76
N LEU A 409 -7.52 0.60 1.12
CA LEU A 409 -7.36 0.09 -0.25
C LEU A 409 -7.09 1.22 -1.25
N VAL A 410 -7.74 2.38 -1.11
CA VAL A 410 -7.47 3.55 -1.96
C VAL A 410 -6.02 4.00 -1.81
N SER A 411 -5.49 4.06 -0.58
CA SER A 411 -4.08 4.40 -0.35
C SER A 411 -3.13 3.37 -0.95
N ALA A 412 -3.41 2.08 -0.79
CA ALA A 412 -2.61 0.99 -1.35
C ALA A 412 -2.59 0.99 -2.88
N LEU A 413 -3.74 1.23 -3.52
CA LEU A 413 -3.84 1.35 -4.99
C LEU A 413 -3.16 2.62 -5.50
N SER A 414 -3.23 3.74 -4.76
CA SER A 414 -2.48 4.96 -5.12
C SER A 414 -0.97 4.71 -5.10
N LEU A 415 -0.46 3.97 -4.11
CA LEU A 415 0.94 3.53 -4.07
C LEU A 415 1.29 2.65 -5.26
N PHE A 416 0.46 1.66 -5.57
CA PHE A 416 0.72 0.72 -6.66
C PHE A 416 0.78 1.40 -8.03
N PHE A 417 -0.14 2.33 -8.33
CA PHE A 417 -0.24 2.95 -9.65
C PHE A 417 0.63 4.20 -9.83
N LEU A 418 0.86 4.97 -8.76
CA LEU A 418 1.42 6.31 -8.87
C LEU A 418 2.80 6.47 -8.22
N ALA A 419 3.21 5.56 -7.33
CA ALA A 419 4.49 5.66 -6.63
C ALA A 419 5.65 5.07 -7.44
N SER A 420 6.88 5.32 -6.98
CA SER A 420 8.11 4.77 -7.55
C SER A 420 8.15 3.24 -7.51
N ALA A 421 8.97 2.63 -8.38
CA ALA A 421 9.11 1.19 -8.50
C ALA A 421 9.40 0.49 -7.17
N SER A 422 10.28 1.08 -6.36
CA SER A 422 10.74 0.54 -5.07
C SER A 422 9.60 0.26 -4.06
N VAL A 423 8.50 1.00 -4.13
CA VAL A 423 7.36 0.84 -3.19
C VAL A 423 6.10 0.24 -3.81
N LYS A 424 6.09 -0.03 -5.13
CA LYS A 424 4.94 -0.67 -5.81
C LYS A 424 4.62 -2.04 -5.24
N GLY A 425 5.64 -2.85 -4.93
CA GLY A 425 5.49 -4.15 -4.31
C GLY A 425 4.74 -4.10 -2.98
N PHE A 426 5.04 -3.10 -2.14
CA PHE A 426 4.29 -2.84 -0.91
C PHE A 426 2.82 -2.51 -1.17
N GLY A 427 2.54 -1.59 -2.11
CA GLY A 427 1.17 -1.21 -2.47
C GLY A 427 0.33 -2.40 -2.95
N LEU A 428 0.92 -3.27 -3.79
CA LEU A 428 0.26 -4.46 -4.31
C LEU A 428 -0.05 -5.48 -3.21
N THR A 429 0.95 -5.82 -2.38
CA THR A 429 0.74 -6.78 -1.29
C THR A 429 -0.28 -6.26 -0.28
N LEU A 430 -0.24 -4.99 0.07
CA LEU A 430 -1.24 -4.38 0.95
C LEU A 430 -2.65 -4.44 0.35
N ALA A 431 -2.82 -4.09 -0.92
CA ALA A 431 -4.12 -4.14 -1.60
C ALA A 431 -4.69 -5.57 -1.66
N LEU A 432 -3.85 -6.55 -2.04
CA LEU A 432 -4.25 -7.96 -2.07
C LEU A 432 -4.59 -8.49 -0.67
N GLY A 433 -3.84 -8.09 0.35
CA GLY A 433 -4.11 -8.44 1.74
C GLY A 433 -5.47 -7.94 2.23
N ILE A 434 -5.81 -6.68 1.91
CA ILE A 434 -7.11 -6.09 2.23
C ILE A 434 -8.25 -6.87 1.53
N LEU A 435 -8.10 -7.14 0.24
CA LEU A 435 -9.10 -7.91 -0.51
C LEU A 435 -9.27 -9.34 0.05
N CYS A 436 -8.15 -9.98 0.44
CA CYS A 436 -8.16 -11.28 1.08
C CYS A 436 -8.87 -11.24 2.43
N ASP A 437 -8.66 -10.21 3.27
CA ASP A 437 -9.35 -10.08 4.57
C ASP A 437 -10.85 -9.87 4.41
N ILE A 438 -11.28 -9.04 3.46
CA ILE A 438 -12.71 -8.87 3.12
C ILE A 438 -13.31 -10.21 2.70
N ALA A 439 -12.63 -10.96 1.84
CA ALA A 439 -13.07 -12.29 1.42
C ALA A 439 -13.15 -13.25 2.62
N MET A 440 -12.13 -13.26 3.48
CA MET A 440 -12.11 -14.08 4.70
C MET A 440 -13.24 -13.74 5.66
N MET A 441 -13.57 -12.48 5.82
CA MET A 441 -14.67 -12.04 6.66
C MET A 441 -16.01 -12.62 6.16
N LEU A 442 -16.21 -12.62 4.83
CA LEU A 442 -17.44 -13.10 4.20
C LEU A 442 -17.53 -14.63 4.11
N LEU A 443 -16.42 -15.30 3.76
CA LEU A 443 -16.40 -16.73 3.44
C LEU A 443 -16.15 -17.60 4.66
N PHE A 444 -15.38 -17.13 5.66
CA PHE A 444 -14.97 -17.92 6.81
C PHE A 444 -15.51 -17.39 8.14
N LYS A 445 -15.11 -16.15 8.53
CA LYS A 445 -15.42 -15.61 9.88
C LYS A 445 -16.92 -15.53 10.15
N ALA A 446 -17.68 -14.93 9.24
CA ALA A 446 -19.12 -14.73 9.41
C ALA A 446 -19.92 -16.07 9.41
N PRO A 447 -19.71 -17.01 8.47
CA PRO A 447 -20.34 -18.31 8.51
C PRO A 447 -20.00 -19.10 9.77
N LEU A 448 -18.75 -19.10 10.20
CA LEU A 448 -18.29 -19.85 11.37
C LEU A 448 -18.94 -19.35 12.65
N ILE A 449 -18.95 -18.04 12.90
CA ILE A 449 -19.61 -17.46 14.07
C ILE A 449 -21.11 -17.76 14.07
N ARG A 450 -21.80 -17.61 12.93
CA ARG A 450 -23.24 -17.89 12.81
C ARG A 450 -23.60 -19.34 13.09
N LEU A 451 -22.73 -20.29 12.73
CA LEU A 451 -22.94 -21.71 13.00
C LEU A 451 -22.63 -22.11 14.44
N LEU A 452 -21.55 -21.53 15.02
CA LEU A 452 -21.12 -21.84 16.39
C LEU A 452 -21.96 -21.12 17.45
N ALA A 453 -22.48 -19.94 17.18
CA ALA A 453 -23.19 -19.11 18.14
C ALA A 453 -24.35 -19.82 18.84
N PRO A 454 -25.34 -20.45 18.14
CA PRO A 454 -26.47 -21.08 18.80
C PRO A 454 -26.15 -22.44 19.42
N LYS A 455 -25.14 -23.15 18.94
CA LYS A 455 -24.88 -24.55 19.32
C LYS A 455 -23.79 -24.72 20.36
N VAL A 456 -22.75 -23.88 20.30
CA VAL A 456 -21.52 -24.00 21.09
C VAL A 456 -21.31 -22.78 21.97
N ILE A 457 -21.33 -21.57 21.40
CA ILE A 457 -21.00 -20.33 22.12
C ILE A 457 -22.06 -20.06 23.21
N ALA A 458 -23.34 -20.25 22.90
CA ALA A 458 -24.42 -20.02 23.86
C ALA A 458 -24.40 -21.02 25.06
N LYS A 459 -23.84 -22.21 24.89
CA LYS A 459 -23.78 -23.25 25.96
C LYS A 459 -22.68 -22.97 26.99
N HIS A 460 -21.57 -22.33 26.56
CA HIS A 460 -20.39 -22.11 27.40
C HIS A 460 -19.95 -20.64 27.39
N PRO A 461 -20.79 -19.71 27.86
CA PRO A 461 -20.52 -18.26 27.75
C PRO A 461 -19.25 -17.82 28.47
N GLY A 462 -18.82 -18.52 29.54
CA GLY A 462 -17.57 -18.23 30.25
C GLY A 462 -16.33 -18.53 29.44
N PHE A 463 -16.27 -19.68 28.79
CA PHE A 463 -15.16 -20.05 27.89
C PHE A 463 -15.06 -19.11 26.67
N TRP A 464 -16.19 -18.77 26.08
CA TRP A 464 -16.25 -17.91 24.89
C TRP A 464 -16.12 -16.42 25.19
N GLY A 465 -15.89 -16.03 26.46
CA GLY A 465 -15.67 -14.65 26.84
C GLY A 465 -16.89 -13.73 26.67
N ILE A 466 -18.12 -14.29 26.65
CA ILE A 466 -19.38 -13.52 26.54
C ILE A 466 -20.18 -13.51 27.85
N LYS A 467 -19.63 -14.06 28.96
CA LYS A 467 -20.34 -14.16 30.25
C LYS A 467 -20.87 -12.81 30.75
N ASP A 468 -20.01 -11.80 30.70
CA ASP A 468 -20.34 -10.43 31.15
C ASP A 468 -21.40 -9.78 30.23
N SER A 469 -21.33 -10.07 28.92
CA SER A 469 -22.32 -9.57 27.95
C SER A 469 -23.69 -10.21 28.14
N VAL A 470 -23.75 -11.51 28.47
CA VAL A 470 -25.00 -12.21 28.80
C VAL A 470 -25.58 -11.73 30.15
N ALA A 471 -24.75 -11.45 31.15
CA ALA A 471 -25.20 -10.89 32.42
C ALA A 471 -25.81 -9.47 32.22
N ALA A 472 -25.12 -8.61 31.46
CA ALA A 472 -25.62 -7.27 31.11
C ALA A 472 -26.92 -7.33 30.28
N SER A 473 -27.08 -8.35 29.44
CA SER A 473 -28.31 -8.60 28.67
C SER A 473 -29.52 -8.86 29.58
N LYS A 474 -29.34 -9.65 30.65
CA LYS A 474 -30.40 -9.92 31.61
C LYS A 474 -30.82 -8.66 32.38
N ASP A 475 -29.85 -7.85 32.80
CA ASP A 475 -30.13 -6.57 33.45
C ASP A 475 -30.88 -5.62 32.50
N TYR A 476 -30.53 -5.60 31.22
CA TYR A 476 -31.23 -4.82 30.20
C TYR A 476 -32.67 -5.29 29.96
N GLN A 477 -32.88 -6.62 29.84
CA GLN A 477 -34.22 -7.19 29.68
C GLN A 477 -35.12 -6.93 30.92
N ALA A 478 -34.57 -6.98 32.14
CA ALA A 478 -35.29 -6.67 33.36
C ALA A 478 -35.71 -5.19 33.41
N LEU A 479 -34.85 -4.27 32.97
CA LEU A 479 -35.17 -2.83 32.86
C LEU A 479 -36.23 -2.56 31.81
N ALA A 480 -36.15 -3.23 30.63
CA ALA A 480 -37.15 -3.09 29.57
C ALA A 480 -38.52 -3.63 29.97
N ALA A 481 -38.55 -4.73 30.72
CA ALA A 481 -39.80 -5.28 31.27
C ALA A 481 -40.43 -4.36 32.32
N ALA A 482 -39.61 -3.70 33.16
CA ALA A 482 -40.07 -2.75 34.18
C ALA A 482 -40.67 -1.45 33.57
N GLU A 483 -40.27 -1.10 32.36
CA GLU A 483 -40.80 0.04 31.57
C GLU A 483 -41.99 -0.34 30.67
N GLY A 484 -42.52 -1.57 30.76
CA GLY A 484 -43.65 -2.04 29.95
C GLY A 484 -43.35 -2.24 28.47
N THR A 485 -42.08 -2.31 28.10
CA THR A 485 -41.61 -2.52 26.73
C THR A 485 -40.93 -3.87 26.61
N SER A 486 -41.48 -4.80 25.78
CA SER A 486 -40.83 -6.07 25.53
C SER A 486 -39.82 -5.97 24.38
N VAL A 487 -38.56 -6.27 24.68
CA VAL A 487 -37.49 -6.34 23.65
C VAL A 487 -37.76 -7.45 22.63
N ALA A 488 -38.55 -8.47 23.01
CA ALA A 488 -38.92 -9.57 22.15
C ALA A 488 -39.80 -9.18 20.95
N ALA A 489 -40.61 -8.14 21.08
CA ALA A 489 -41.46 -7.66 20.00
C ALA A 489 -40.69 -6.92 18.89
N ALA A 490 -39.51 -6.40 19.18
CA ALA A 490 -38.63 -5.74 18.19
C ALA A 490 -37.77 -6.72 17.38
N GLU A 491 -37.51 -7.94 17.90
CA GLU A 491 -36.70 -8.97 17.23
C GLU A 491 -37.51 -9.81 16.24
N ALA A 492 -38.77 -9.97 16.52
CA ALA A 492 -39.66 -10.78 15.69
C ALA A 492 -40.36 -9.89 14.66
N GLY A 493 -39.87 -9.80 13.50
CA GLY A 493 -40.74 -9.65 12.33
C GLY A 493 -41.58 -10.94 12.11
N GLU A 494 -41.74 -11.79 13.15
CA GLU A 494 -42.60 -12.98 13.21
C GLU A 494 -43.54 -12.83 14.40
N ALA A 495 -44.84 -12.95 14.11
CA ALA A 495 -45.91 -12.93 15.08
C ALA A 495 -45.63 -13.92 16.24
N ILE A 496 -45.49 -13.40 17.47
CA ILE A 496 -45.51 -14.18 18.69
C ILE A 496 -46.98 -14.34 19.08
N ASN A 497 -47.40 -15.60 19.32
CA ASN A 497 -48.70 -15.90 19.81
C ASN A 497 -48.95 -15.22 21.17
N PRO A 498 -50.11 -14.55 21.39
CA PRO A 498 -50.38 -13.83 22.64
C PRO A 498 -50.51 -14.72 23.88
N VAL A 499 -50.60 -16.03 23.73
CA VAL A 499 -50.83 -16.99 24.84
C VAL A 499 -49.56 -17.30 25.65
N GLU A 500 -48.34 -17.21 25.01
CA GLU A 500 -47.07 -17.44 25.75
C GLU A 500 -46.59 -16.21 26.54
N SER A 501 -47.17 -15.03 26.32
CA SER A 501 -46.82 -13.82 27.01
C SER A 501 -47.59 -13.58 28.33
N GLU A 502 -48.77 -14.22 28.49
CA GLU A 502 -49.58 -14.11 29.69
C GLU A 502 -49.05 -15.04 30.80
N GLU A 503 -48.61 -16.28 30.48
CA GLU A 503 -48.04 -17.21 31.50
C GLU A 503 -46.69 -16.71 32.03
N ALA A 504 -45.88 -15.96 31.21
CA ALA A 504 -44.64 -15.36 31.67
C ALA A 504 -44.83 -14.11 32.56
N ALA A 505 -45.97 -13.41 32.37
CA ALA A 505 -46.30 -12.20 33.14
C ALA A 505 -46.90 -12.58 34.53
N GLU A 506 -47.63 -13.68 34.64
CA GLU A 506 -48.28 -14.08 35.90
C GLU A 506 -47.26 -14.65 36.93
N HIS A 507 -46.16 -15.27 36.52
CA HIS A 507 -45.10 -15.74 37.41
C HIS A 507 -44.08 -14.66 37.80
N ALA A 508 -44.11 -13.47 37.19
CA ALA A 508 -43.18 -12.38 37.46
C ALA A 508 -43.69 -11.32 38.47
N SER A 509 -44.96 -11.43 38.90
CA SER A 509 -45.65 -10.37 39.67
C SER A 509 -45.38 -10.32 41.19
N GLY A 510 -44.71 -11.32 41.80
CA GLY A 510 -44.57 -11.40 43.27
C GLY A 510 -43.26 -10.90 43.83
N THR A 511 -42.13 -10.96 43.13
CA THR A 511 -40.81 -10.62 43.68
C THR A 511 -39.98 -9.69 42.78
N ALA A 512 -40.38 -9.55 41.51
CA ALA A 512 -39.67 -8.71 40.54
C ALA A 512 -39.91 -7.21 40.75
N GLY A 513 -41.04 -6.79 41.36
CA GLY A 513 -41.36 -5.38 41.61
C GLY A 513 -40.42 -4.71 42.60
N GLU A 514 -40.04 -5.42 43.67
CA GLU A 514 -39.11 -4.88 44.69
C GLU A 514 -37.65 -4.94 44.25
N GLN A 515 -37.27 -5.96 43.51
CA GLN A 515 -35.94 -6.03 42.89
C GLN A 515 -35.79 -5.05 41.73
N ALA A 516 -36.83 -4.76 40.94
CA ALA A 516 -36.86 -3.77 39.88
C ALA A 516 -36.81 -2.34 40.46
N ALA A 517 -37.52 -2.08 41.61
CA ALA A 517 -37.45 -0.79 42.28
C ALA A 517 -36.08 -0.57 42.96
N ALA A 518 -35.41 -1.61 43.42
CA ALA A 518 -34.05 -1.54 43.95
C ALA A 518 -33.00 -1.40 42.84
N ALA A 519 -33.24 -1.98 41.68
CA ALA A 519 -32.41 -1.83 40.49
C ALA A 519 -32.57 -0.46 39.84
N ALA A 520 -33.75 0.14 39.89
CA ALA A 520 -34.00 1.50 39.42
C ALA A 520 -33.29 2.60 40.26
N ARG A 521 -32.81 2.27 41.45
CA ARG A 521 -32.02 3.18 42.31
C ARG A 521 -30.50 3.09 42.07
N LYS A 522 -29.99 2.13 41.30
CA LYS A 522 -28.59 2.08 40.86
C LYS A 522 -28.43 2.94 39.60
N PRO A 523 -27.34 3.74 39.53
CA PRO A 523 -27.15 4.59 38.35
C PRO A 523 -27.18 3.78 37.07
N ARG A 524 -28.17 4.09 36.21
CA ARG A 524 -28.35 3.54 34.87
C ARG A 524 -27.08 3.76 34.05
N GLY A 525 -26.51 2.72 33.53
CA GLY A 525 -25.50 2.87 32.53
C GLY A 525 -24.25 2.03 32.72
N LYS A 526 -24.35 0.71 32.76
CA LYS A 526 -23.18 -0.17 32.58
C LYS A 526 -23.24 -0.97 31.27
N PHE A 527 -23.62 -0.32 30.17
CA PHE A 527 -23.29 -0.82 28.83
C PHE A 527 -21.83 -0.62 28.50
N ILE A 528 -21.16 0.33 29.13
CA ILE A 528 -19.77 0.67 29.01
C ILE A 528 -19.07 0.39 30.34
N LYS A 529 -17.91 -0.28 30.26
CA LYS A 529 -17.05 -0.50 31.43
C LYS A 529 -16.48 0.81 31.99
N HIS A 530 -16.30 1.81 31.12
CA HIS A 530 -15.64 3.08 31.41
C HIS A 530 -16.51 4.23 30.93
N ASP A 531 -16.68 5.25 31.75
CA ASP A 531 -17.39 6.49 31.42
C ASP A 531 -16.41 7.66 31.58
N ILE A 532 -15.46 7.77 30.64
CA ILE A 532 -14.43 8.80 30.64
C ILE A 532 -14.98 10.02 29.93
N ASN A 533 -14.83 11.20 30.54
CA ASN A 533 -15.32 12.45 30.00
C ASN A 533 -14.31 13.08 29.01
N PHE A 534 -14.09 12.44 27.85
CA PHE A 534 -13.17 12.94 26.82
C PHE A 534 -13.56 14.32 26.30
N LEU A 535 -14.82 14.50 25.96
CA LEU A 535 -15.29 15.75 25.37
C LEU A 535 -15.42 16.90 26.41
N GLY A 536 -15.44 16.59 27.71
CA GLY A 536 -15.28 17.57 28.74
C GLY A 536 -13.91 18.24 28.71
N TYR A 537 -12.87 17.46 28.49
CA TYR A 537 -11.48 17.92 28.36
C TYR A 537 -11.07 18.37 26.97
N ARG A 538 -12.01 18.56 26.03
CA ARG A 538 -11.76 18.89 24.60
C ARG A 538 -10.80 20.07 24.39
N ARG A 539 -10.87 21.11 25.24
CA ARG A 539 -9.97 22.29 25.17
C ARG A 539 -8.53 21.90 25.44
N VAL A 540 -8.32 21.06 26.46
CA VAL A 540 -6.98 20.58 26.84
C VAL A 540 -6.41 19.73 25.70
N PHE A 541 -7.17 18.74 25.20
CA PHE A 541 -6.72 17.89 24.11
C PHE A 541 -6.38 18.66 22.83
N LEU A 542 -7.26 19.58 22.41
CA LEU A 542 -7.01 20.40 21.21
C LEU A 542 -5.84 21.39 21.42
N THR A 543 -5.65 21.93 22.63
CA THR A 543 -4.50 22.80 22.93
C THR A 543 -3.20 22.00 22.90
N VAL A 544 -3.16 20.82 23.52
CA VAL A 544 -1.99 19.92 23.48
C VAL A 544 -1.68 19.52 22.03
N ALA A 545 -2.67 19.11 21.25
CA ALA A 545 -2.49 18.79 19.83
C ALA A 545 -1.92 19.98 19.03
N ALA A 546 -2.46 21.17 19.22
CA ALA A 546 -1.96 22.37 18.56
C ALA A 546 -0.52 22.72 18.97
N VAL A 547 -0.18 22.59 20.26
CA VAL A 547 1.20 22.79 20.73
C VAL A 547 2.15 21.77 20.11
N LEU A 548 1.78 20.49 20.07
CA LEU A 548 2.60 19.45 19.44
C LEU A 548 2.83 19.73 17.97
N VAL A 549 1.81 20.16 17.22
CA VAL A 549 1.94 20.55 15.81
C VAL A 549 2.88 21.74 15.66
N CYS A 550 2.71 22.80 16.49
CA CYS A 550 3.58 23.97 16.43
C CYS A 550 5.05 23.62 16.76
N VAL A 551 5.28 22.78 17.76
CA VAL A 551 6.62 22.30 18.13
C VAL A 551 7.22 21.47 17.00
N SER A 552 6.46 20.53 16.40
CA SER A 552 6.92 19.74 15.27
C SER A 552 7.29 20.61 14.08
N LEU A 553 6.45 21.57 13.71
CA LEU A 553 6.74 22.51 12.63
C LEU A 553 7.96 23.39 12.91
N ALA A 554 8.12 23.84 14.16
CA ALA A 554 9.30 24.63 14.56
C ALA A 554 10.58 23.79 14.46
N ILE A 555 10.56 22.51 14.88
CA ILE A 555 11.72 21.63 14.79
C ILE A 555 12.05 21.34 13.32
N VAL A 556 11.05 21.05 12.47
CA VAL A 556 11.25 20.86 11.04
C VAL A 556 11.79 22.13 10.38
N GLY A 557 11.31 23.32 10.78
CA GLY A 557 11.79 24.59 10.27
C GLY A 557 13.22 24.96 10.68
N VAL A 558 13.66 24.53 11.88
CA VAL A 558 15.00 24.84 12.42
C VAL A 558 16.05 23.79 12.01
N LYS A 559 15.71 22.50 12.17
CA LYS A 559 16.64 21.40 11.85
C LYS A 559 16.62 20.98 10.37
N GLY A 560 15.50 21.23 9.67
CA GLY A 560 15.25 20.64 8.36
C GLY A 560 14.84 19.18 8.45
N LEU A 561 14.63 18.57 7.28
CA LEU A 561 14.45 17.14 7.09
C LEU A 561 15.69 16.59 6.38
N ASN A 562 16.14 15.44 6.79
CA ASN A 562 17.22 14.72 6.14
C ASN A 562 16.63 13.90 4.98
N PHE A 563 16.80 14.40 3.75
CA PHE A 563 16.33 13.70 2.56
C PHE A 563 17.35 12.68 2.08
N GLY A 564 16.88 11.52 1.65
CA GLY A 564 17.68 10.47 1.06
C GLY A 564 18.18 10.84 -0.34
N ILE A 565 19.16 10.07 -0.82
CA ILE A 565 19.73 10.25 -2.16
C ILE A 565 18.66 10.14 -3.26
N GLU A 566 17.58 9.40 -3.01
CA GLU A 566 16.45 9.25 -3.94
C GLU A 566 15.74 10.57 -4.24
N PHE A 567 15.97 11.59 -3.41
CA PHE A 567 15.39 12.93 -3.58
C PHE A 567 16.43 13.99 -3.98
N VAL A 568 17.70 13.82 -3.56
CA VAL A 568 18.76 14.82 -3.80
C VAL A 568 19.74 14.40 -4.90
N GLY A 569 19.75 13.13 -5.30
CA GLY A 569 20.72 12.52 -6.19
C GLY A 569 22.03 12.14 -5.47
N GLY A 570 22.87 11.39 -6.14
CA GLY A 570 24.15 10.89 -5.61
C GLY A 570 24.15 9.37 -5.40
N THR A 571 25.16 8.87 -4.72
CA THR A 571 25.32 7.44 -4.43
C THR A 571 25.27 7.17 -2.93
N SER A 572 24.65 6.06 -2.56
CA SER A 572 24.69 5.46 -1.23
C SER A 572 25.28 4.06 -1.31
N VAL A 573 26.31 3.80 -0.53
CA VAL A 573 26.92 2.47 -0.39
C VAL A 573 26.70 2.01 1.04
N ALA A 574 26.00 0.89 1.23
CA ALA A 574 25.76 0.28 2.52
C ALA A 574 26.64 -0.96 2.66
N PHE A 575 27.61 -0.93 3.57
CA PHE A 575 28.46 -2.06 3.93
C PHE A 575 27.91 -2.72 5.19
N HIS A 576 27.82 -4.04 5.17
CA HIS A 576 27.36 -4.86 6.29
C HIS A 576 28.47 -5.79 6.74
N ASN A 577 28.42 -6.22 8.00
CA ASN A 577 29.41 -7.16 8.57
C ASN A 577 30.87 -6.68 8.39
N THR A 578 31.09 -5.40 8.67
CA THR A 578 32.42 -4.77 8.46
C THR A 578 33.47 -5.13 9.52
N GLY A 579 33.12 -5.96 10.51
CA GLY A 579 34.04 -6.44 11.53
C GLY A 579 34.70 -5.30 12.32
N ASP A 580 36.03 -5.33 12.39
CA ASP A 580 36.83 -4.36 13.16
C ASP A 580 37.13 -3.05 12.39
N VAL A 581 36.56 -2.85 11.21
CA VAL A 581 36.77 -1.62 10.42
C VAL A 581 36.19 -0.40 11.17
N SER A 582 37.02 0.60 11.36
CA SER A 582 36.62 1.86 12.01
C SER A 582 36.05 2.87 11.00
N ILE A 583 35.21 3.80 11.49
CA ILE A 583 34.68 4.88 10.67
C ILE A 583 35.76 5.73 9.98
N ASP A 584 36.91 5.89 10.64
CA ASP A 584 38.04 6.67 10.08
C ASP A 584 38.77 5.89 8.97
N GLN A 585 38.88 4.57 9.06
CA GLN A 585 39.38 3.74 7.95
C GLN A 585 38.44 3.77 6.75
N MET A 586 37.14 3.60 6.96
CA MET A 586 36.13 3.71 5.90
C MET A 586 36.18 5.08 5.20
N ARG A 587 36.29 6.16 5.99
CA ARG A 587 36.39 7.51 5.43
C ARG A 587 37.70 7.71 4.64
N THR A 588 38.79 7.17 5.09
CA THR A 588 40.10 7.24 4.40
C THR A 588 40.03 6.49 3.08
N ALA A 589 39.51 5.26 3.08
CA ALA A 589 39.41 4.46 1.86
C ALA A 589 38.54 5.15 0.79
N PHE A 590 37.38 5.76 1.17
CA PHE A 590 36.59 6.54 0.22
C PHE A 590 37.30 7.81 -0.27
N ASN A 591 38.06 8.49 0.59
CA ASN A 591 38.88 9.63 0.17
C ASN A 591 39.94 9.23 -0.85
N ASP A 592 40.59 8.07 -0.60
CA ASP A 592 41.65 7.53 -1.48
C ASP A 592 41.08 6.98 -2.80
N ALA A 593 39.82 6.53 -2.76
CA ALA A 593 39.01 6.18 -3.95
C ALA A 593 38.44 7.38 -4.73
N GLY A 594 38.80 8.61 -4.34
CA GLY A 594 38.40 9.84 -5.04
C GLY A 594 37.09 10.48 -4.57
N GLU A 595 36.61 10.14 -3.37
CA GLU A 595 35.39 10.69 -2.75
C GLU A 595 35.70 11.45 -1.44
N PRO A 596 36.38 12.60 -1.50
CA PRO A 596 36.79 13.34 -0.29
C PRO A 596 35.63 13.89 0.53
N ASP A 597 34.48 14.09 -0.10
CA ASP A 597 33.27 14.63 0.53
C ASP A 597 32.30 13.51 1.00
N ALA A 598 32.75 12.26 1.01
CA ALA A 598 31.94 11.13 1.43
C ALA A 598 31.46 11.26 2.89
N VAL A 599 30.16 11.13 3.11
CA VAL A 599 29.53 11.17 4.42
C VAL A 599 29.37 9.74 4.94
N VAL A 600 30.25 9.34 5.87
CA VAL A 600 30.24 8.02 6.48
C VAL A 600 29.44 8.03 7.78
N GLN A 601 28.48 7.13 7.90
CA GLN A 601 27.64 6.91 9.07
C GLN A 601 27.73 5.45 9.51
N THR A 602 27.81 5.21 10.81
CA THR A 602 27.73 3.84 11.34
C THR A 602 26.27 3.38 11.34
N THR A 603 26.04 2.14 10.91
CA THR A 603 24.77 1.44 11.00
C THR A 603 24.90 0.21 11.87
N THR A 604 23.81 -0.28 12.44
CA THR A 604 23.80 -1.53 13.21
C THR A 604 22.61 -2.35 12.73
N ALA A 605 22.91 -3.43 12.02
CA ALA A 605 21.92 -4.37 11.54
C ALA A 605 22.15 -5.74 12.18
N ASP A 606 21.11 -6.33 12.76
CA ASP A 606 21.13 -7.67 13.40
C ASP A 606 22.21 -7.91 14.46
N GLY A 607 22.76 -6.83 15.02
CA GLY A 607 23.81 -6.88 16.04
C GLY A 607 25.23 -6.71 15.49
N ASP A 608 25.39 -6.67 14.17
CA ASP A 608 26.65 -6.41 13.50
C ASP A 608 26.77 -4.93 13.11
N GLU A 609 27.98 -4.40 13.23
CA GLU A 609 28.29 -3.02 12.84
C GLU A 609 28.52 -2.96 11.33
N GLY A 610 28.02 -1.88 10.71
CA GLY A 610 28.15 -1.59 9.30
C GLY A 610 28.31 -0.10 9.05
N PHE A 611 28.46 0.27 7.79
CA PHE A 611 28.59 1.67 7.37
C PHE A 611 27.64 2.00 6.25
N LEU A 612 26.99 3.14 6.34
CA LEU A 612 26.28 3.79 5.25
C LEU A 612 27.14 4.97 4.78
N VAL A 613 27.62 4.89 3.54
CA VAL A 613 28.45 5.93 2.94
C VAL A 613 27.68 6.60 1.83
N ARG A 614 27.61 7.93 1.84
CA ARG A 614 26.99 8.74 0.78
C ARG A 614 28.01 9.59 0.09
N THR A 615 27.95 9.58 -1.23
CA THR A 615 28.81 10.35 -2.10
C THR A 615 27.98 11.19 -3.08
N THR A 616 28.61 12.16 -3.73
CA THR A 616 28.00 13.01 -4.74
C THR A 616 28.09 12.42 -6.15
N THR A 617 28.77 11.29 -6.32
CA THR A 617 28.90 10.60 -7.60
C THR A 617 27.52 10.16 -8.09
N THR A 618 27.23 10.46 -9.36
CA THR A 618 25.95 10.15 -10.03
C THR A 618 26.12 9.13 -11.15
N SER A 619 27.35 8.69 -11.45
CA SER A 619 27.64 7.58 -12.36
C SER A 619 27.56 6.26 -11.61
N ALA A 620 26.67 5.36 -12.07
CA ALA A 620 26.49 4.04 -11.46
C ALA A 620 27.74 3.15 -11.63
N GLU A 621 28.41 3.28 -12.76
CA GLU A 621 29.63 2.56 -13.09
C GLU A 621 30.76 2.96 -12.14
N GLU A 622 31.05 4.27 -12.06
CA GLU A 622 32.10 4.79 -11.16
C GLU A 622 31.79 4.46 -9.68
N ALA A 623 30.54 4.58 -9.27
CA ALA A 623 30.12 4.30 -7.91
C ALA A 623 30.35 2.84 -7.53
N THR A 624 30.01 1.90 -8.43
CA THR A 624 30.20 0.47 -8.22
C THR A 624 31.70 0.12 -8.20
N GLN A 625 32.48 0.70 -9.10
CA GLN A 625 33.92 0.50 -9.16
C GLN A 625 34.63 0.98 -7.88
N ARG A 626 34.28 2.19 -7.41
CA ARG A 626 34.84 2.75 -6.15
C ARG A 626 34.41 1.92 -4.92
N ALA A 627 33.17 1.45 -4.89
CA ALA A 627 32.72 0.58 -3.81
C ALA A 627 33.48 -0.75 -3.77
N ASN A 628 33.73 -1.37 -4.92
CA ASN A 628 34.57 -2.57 -5.04
C ASN A 628 36.01 -2.29 -4.59
N GLN A 629 36.61 -1.17 -5.04
CA GLN A 629 37.96 -0.78 -4.64
C GLN A 629 38.08 -0.60 -3.14
N VAL A 630 37.12 0.06 -2.49
CA VAL A 630 37.09 0.24 -1.02
C VAL A 630 36.91 -1.10 -0.30
N ALA A 631 36.04 -1.97 -0.83
CA ALA A 631 35.84 -3.29 -0.26
C ALA A 631 37.14 -4.13 -0.30
N ASP A 632 37.84 -4.14 -1.43
CA ASP A 632 39.12 -4.83 -1.60
C ASP A 632 40.21 -4.26 -0.68
N GLU A 633 40.33 -2.93 -0.57
CA GLU A 633 41.28 -2.26 0.29
C GLU A 633 41.10 -2.59 1.77
N LEU A 634 39.83 -2.62 2.21
CA LEU A 634 39.49 -2.93 3.61
C LEU A 634 39.34 -4.44 3.87
N GLY A 635 39.50 -5.30 2.85
CA GLY A 635 39.32 -6.75 2.96
C GLY A 635 37.89 -7.16 3.25
N LEU A 636 36.91 -6.38 2.82
CA LEU A 636 35.48 -6.67 2.95
C LEU A 636 35.03 -7.60 1.83
N ASN A 637 34.00 -8.39 2.11
CA ASN A 637 33.39 -9.23 1.07
C ASN A 637 32.56 -8.37 0.10
N THR A 638 32.86 -8.45 -1.18
CA THR A 638 32.12 -7.75 -2.24
C THR A 638 30.65 -8.16 -2.32
N ASP A 639 30.27 -9.35 -1.80
CA ASP A 639 28.87 -9.79 -1.74
C ASP A 639 28.08 -9.20 -0.55
N SER A 640 28.73 -8.40 0.31
CA SER A 640 28.15 -7.86 1.56
C SER A 640 27.81 -6.38 1.52
N PHE A 641 27.83 -5.74 0.36
CA PHE A 641 27.43 -4.34 0.23
C PHE A 641 26.32 -4.12 -0.81
N GLU A 642 25.60 -3.02 -0.64
CA GLU A 642 24.59 -2.53 -1.56
C GLU A 642 25.00 -1.14 -2.09
N VAL A 643 25.01 -0.97 -3.40
CA VAL A 643 25.23 0.33 -4.04
C VAL A 643 23.95 0.80 -4.69
N THR A 644 23.50 2.00 -4.31
CA THR A 644 22.38 2.67 -4.94
C THR A 644 22.84 4.00 -5.48
N THR A 645 22.76 4.20 -6.79
CA THR A 645 23.09 5.46 -7.46
C THR A 645 21.85 6.08 -8.07
N ILE A 646 21.68 7.37 -7.86
CA ILE A 646 20.52 8.16 -8.31
C ILE A 646 21.03 9.32 -9.16
N GLY A 647 20.59 9.36 -10.41
CA GLY A 647 20.88 10.46 -11.31
C GLY A 647 20.20 11.77 -10.90
N PRO A 648 20.72 12.93 -11.33
CA PRO A 648 20.27 14.24 -10.84
C PRO A 648 18.81 14.57 -11.18
N ASP A 649 18.28 14.09 -12.29
CA ASP A 649 16.91 14.37 -12.74
C ASP A 649 15.85 13.44 -12.08
N TRP A 650 16.30 12.29 -11.57
CA TRP A 650 15.43 11.29 -10.96
C TRP A 650 14.80 11.77 -9.66
N GLY A 651 15.56 12.44 -8.79
CA GLY A 651 15.06 12.92 -7.50
C GLY A 651 13.84 13.82 -7.66
N ALA A 652 13.86 14.74 -8.63
CA ALA A 652 12.71 15.60 -8.94
C ALA A 652 11.49 14.78 -9.39
N SER A 653 11.68 13.74 -10.22
CA SER A 653 10.62 12.84 -10.68
C SER A 653 10.01 12.03 -9.55
N VAL A 654 10.83 11.52 -8.61
CA VAL A 654 10.36 10.77 -7.43
C VAL A 654 9.57 11.67 -6.49
N ILE A 655 10.03 12.92 -6.25
CA ILE A 655 9.28 13.91 -5.46
C ILE A 655 7.92 14.19 -6.11
N GLN A 656 7.89 14.45 -7.41
CA GLN A 656 6.66 14.74 -8.13
C GLN A 656 5.68 13.57 -8.07
N SER A 657 6.13 12.36 -8.36
CA SER A 657 5.31 11.14 -8.32
C SER A 657 4.76 10.87 -6.92
N SER A 658 5.59 11.02 -5.89
CA SER A 658 5.21 10.87 -4.48
C SER A 658 4.16 11.90 -4.07
N LEU A 659 4.34 13.17 -4.47
CA LEU A 659 3.39 14.25 -4.19
C LEU A 659 2.05 14.02 -4.91
N ILE A 660 2.08 13.59 -6.17
CA ILE A 660 0.87 13.23 -6.93
C ILE A 660 0.14 12.08 -6.24
N ALA A 661 0.85 10.99 -5.90
CA ALA A 661 0.26 9.85 -5.19
C ALA A 661 -0.40 10.27 -3.88
N PHE A 662 0.26 11.14 -3.11
CA PHE A 662 -0.24 11.68 -1.85
C PHE A 662 -1.49 12.54 -2.04
N LEU A 663 -1.47 13.49 -2.98
CA LEU A 663 -2.61 14.37 -3.26
C LEU A 663 -3.81 13.58 -3.82
N VAL A 664 -3.58 12.68 -4.77
CA VAL A 664 -4.63 11.82 -5.34
C VAL A 664 -5.25 10.95 -4.26
N SER A 665 -4.43 10.35 -3.39
CA SER A 665 -4.93 9.54 -2.26
C SER A 665 -5.84 10.37 -1.35
N ILE A 666 -5.41 11.56 -0.94
CA ILE A 666 -6.22 12.45 -0.10
C ILE A 666 -7.52 12.83 -0.80
N VAL A 667 -7.49 13.20 -2.08
CA VAL A 667 -8.69 13.59 -2.84
C VAL A 667 -9.67 12.42 -2.94
N LEU A 668 -9.20 11.22 -3.27
CA LEU A 668 -10.05 10.03 -3.33
C LEU A 668 -10.67 9.67 -1.98
N ILE A 669 -9.90 9.80 -0.90
CA ILE A 669 -10.38 9.61 0.47
C ILE A 669 -11.45 10.65 0.82
N ILE A 670 -11.24 11.93 0.47
CA ILE A 670 -12.23 13.00 0.68
C ILE A 670 -13.53 12.68 -0.04
N ILE A 671 -13.44 12.29 -1.32
CA ILE A 671 -14.60 11.91 -2.13
C ILE A 671 -15.35 10.74 -1.48
N TYR A 672 -14.62 9.69 -1.08
CA TYR A 672 -15.21 8.53 -0.40
C TYR A 672 -15.95 8.91 0.89
N ILE A 673 -15.30 9.70 1.75
CA ILE A 673 -15.90 10.14 3.03
C ILE A 673 -17.10 11.04 2.76
N ALA A 674 -17.06 11.93 1.76
CA ALA A 674 -18.17 12.83 1.41
C ALA A 674 -19.41 12.06 0.90
N ILE A 675 -19.20 10.95 0.18
CA ILE A 675 -20.28 10.08 -0.29
C ILE A 675 -20.89 9.25 0.86
N ARG A 676 -20.01 8.75 1.75
CA ARG A 676 -20.39 7.78 2.78
C ARG A 676 -20.87 8.43 4.08
N PHE A 677 -20.30 9.58 4.41
CA PHE A 677 -20.52 10.31 5.66
C PHE A 677 -20.92 11.76 5.41
N GLU A 678 -21.17 12.48 6.50
CA GLU A 678 -21.41 13.91 6.46
C GLU A 678 -20.10 14.68 6.18
N TYR A 679 -20.14 15.73 5.34
CA TYR A 679 -18.95 16.53 4.99
C TYR A 679 -18.17 17.06 6.20
N LYS A 680 -18.86 17.35 7.33
CA LYS A 680 -18.22 17.80 8.58
C LYS A 680 -17.34 16.71 9.19
N MET A 681 -17.77 15.46 9.11
CA MET A 681 -16.97 14.32 9.53
C MET A 681 -15.70 14.22 8.67
N GLY A 682 -15.85 14.38 7.34
CA GLY A 682 -14.72 14.35 6.42
C GLY A 682 -13.68 15.40 6.72
N VAL A 683 -14.09 16.66 6.88
CA VAL A 683 -13.14 17.76 7.17
C VAL A 683 -12.42 17.56 8.50
N THR A 684 -13.12 17.13 9.53
CA THR A 684 -12.48 16.92 10.86
C THR A 684 -11.55 15.71 10.89
N ALA A 685 -11.84 14.68 10.08
CA ALA A 685 -10.95 13.54 9.87
C ALA A 685 -9.65 13.97 9.18
N ILE A 686 -9.75 14.81 8.14
CA ILE A 686 -8.56 15.31 7.42
C ILE A 686 -7.70 16.20 8.32
N VAL A 687 -8.31 17.05 9.15
CA VAL A 687 -7.55 17.87 10.12
C VAL A 687 -6.77 16.98 11.08
N ALA A 688 -7.37 15.90 11.58
CA ALA A 688 -6.67 14.95 12.45
C ALA A 688 -5.56 14.23 11.70
N LEU A 689 -5.79 13.86 10.45
CA LEU A 689 -4.81 13.22 9.58
C LEU A 689 -3.58 14.11 9.33
N LEU A 690 -3.79 15.37 8.95
CA LEU A 690 -2.69 16.33 8.76
C LEU A 690 -1.91 16.56 10.05
N HIS A 691 -2.59 16.60 11.18
CA HIS A 691 -1.96 16.62 12.49
C HIS A 691 -1.02 15.43 12.69
N ASP A 692 -1.48 14.19 12.38
CA ASP A 692 -0.69 12.98 12.56
C ASP A 692 0.57 13.00 11.67
N LEU A 693 0.43 13.40 10.41
CA LEU A 693 1.54 13.51 9.47
C LEU A 693 2.59 14.52 9.93
N VAL A 694 2.16 15.70 10.40
CA VAL A 694 3.08 16.72 10.92
C VAL A 694 3.85 16.21 12.14
N LEU A 695 3.21 15.42 13.00
CA LEU A 695 3.90 14.83 14.13
C LEU A 695 4.94 13.78 13.72
N VAL A 696 4.61 12.93 12.76
CA VAL A 696 5.56 11.94 12.22
C VAL A 696 6.79 12.66 11.65
N MET A 697 6.59 13.68 10.82
CA MET A 697 7.70 14.47 10.25
C MET A 697 8.50 15.22 11.33
N GLY A 698 7.82 15.73 12.37
CA GLY A 698 8.48 16.35 13.51
C GLY A 698 9.41 15.39 14.26
N VAL A 699 8.97 14.14 14.45
CA VAL A 699 9.79 13.10 15.10
C VAL A 699 10.97 12.72 14.19
N TYR A 700 10.78 12.62 12.87
CA TYR A 700 11.86 12.40 11.92
C TYR A 700 12.94 13.48 12.03
N ALA A 701 12.54 14.76 12.07
CA ALA A 701 13.46 15.87 12.26
C ALA A 701 14.20 15.85 13.62
N ILE A 702 13.52 15.40 14.72
CA ILE A 702 14.16 15.25 16.03
C ILE A 702 15.30 14.23 15.98
N PHE A 703 15.03 13.05 15.42
CA PHE A 703 15.97 11.94 15.38
C PHE A 703 16.96 12.01 14.19
N GLY A 704 16.80 12.97 13.27
CA GLY A 704 17.61 13.08 12.07
C GLY A 704 17.46 11.90 11.12
N ARG A 705 16.35 11.16 11.21
CA ARG A 705 16.07 10.03 10.33
C ARG A 705 15.88 10.48 8.89
N GLU A 706 16.32 9.63 7.98
CA GLU A 706 16.24 9.88 6.55
C GLU A 706 14.80 9.73 6.04
N VAL A 707 14.40 10.69 5.22
CA VAL A 707 13.15 10.62 4.47
C VAL A 707 13.48 10.01 3.10
N ASN A 708 12.99 8.80 2.86
CA ASN A 708 13.20 8.01 1.64
C ASN A 708 11.84 7.55 1.06
N PRO A 709 11.77 6.88 -0.09
CA PRO A 709 10.50 6.39 -0.65
C PRO A 709 9.72 5.48 0.30
N ASN A 710 10.38 4.68 1.13
CA ASN A 710 9.72 3.85 2.14
C ASN A 710 9.02 4.69 3.21
N THR A 711 9.61 5.83 3.59
CA THR A 711 8.97 6.81 4.47
C THR A 711 7.68 7.34 3.87
N ILE A 712 7.69 7.69 2.57
CA ILE A 712 6.48 8.15 1.86
C ILE A 712 5.42 7.06 1.82
N ALA A 713 5.81 5.80 1.55
CA ALA A 713 4.90 4.66 1.59
C ALA A 713 4.28 4.47 2.98
N ALA A 714 5.09 4.62 4.04
CA ALA A 714 4.60 4.59 5.43
C ALA A 714 3.61 5.73 5.71
N LEU A 715 3.91 6.97 5.28
CA LEU A 715 3.01 8.11 5.43
C LEU A 715 1.67 7.88 4.73
N LEU A 716 1.67 7.40 3.48
CA LEU A 716 0.45 7.05 2.75
C LEU A 716 -0.35 5.93 3.43
N THR A 717 0.34 4.99 4.05
CA THR A 717 -0.30 3.91 4.81
C THR A 717 -0.90 4.42 6.12
N ILE A 718 -0.21 5.33 6.82
CA ILE A 718 -0.72 5.99 8.03
C ILE A 718 -2.01 6.77 7.72
N LEU A 719 -2.16 7.34 6.49
CA LEU A 719 -3.42 7.95 6.06
C LEU A 719 -4.60 6.96 6.20
N GLY A 720 -4.44 5.74 5.69
CA GLY A 720 -5.46 4.70 5.77
C GLY A 720 -5.76 4.28 7.20
N TYR A 721 -4.72 4.02 8.00
CA TYR A 721 -4.86 3.56 9.38
C TYR A 721 -5.46 4.60 10.33
N SER A 722 -5.01 5.83 10.30
CA SER A 722 -5.54 6.91 11.14
C SER A 722 -7.02 7.16 10.82
N LEU A 723 -7.37 7.11 9.53
CA LEU A 723 -8.77 7.26 9.12
C LEU A 723 -9.63 6.06 9.49
N TYR A 724 -9.08 4.86 9.52
CA TYR A 724 -9.80 3.65 9.92
C TYR A 724 -10.45 3.82 11.31
N ASP A 725 -9.69 4.19 12.32
CA ASP A 725 -10.20 4.42 13.67
C ASP A 725 -11.19 5.58 13.72
N THR A 726 -10.90 6.68 13.00
CA THR A 726 -11.80 7.84 12.92
C THR A 726 -13.16 7.46 12.30
N VAL A 727 -13.15 6.69 11.21
CA VAL A 727 -14.35 6.19 10.54
C VAL A 727 -15.22 5.35 11.48
N VAL A 728 -14.61 4.51 12.30
CA VAL A 728 -15.35 3.69 13.27
C VAL A 728 -16.01 4.50 14.37
N VAL A 729 -15.28 5.48 14.91
CA VAL A 729 -15.86 6.41 15.89
C VAL A 729 -17.05 7.17 15.28
N PHE A 730 -16.88 7.63 14.03
CA PHE A 730 -17.94 8.36 13.32
C PHE A 730 -19.14 7.49 12.97
N HIS A 731 -18.92 6.23 12.57
CA HIS A 731 -20.01 5.25 12.42
C HIS A 731 -20.81 5.12 13.71
N ARG A 732 -20.10 5.04 14.85
CA ARG A 732 -20.76 4.90 16.14
C ARG A 732 -21.57 6.12 16.53
N ILE A 733 -21.02 7.31 16.32
CA ILE A 733 -21.75 8.57 16.54
C ILE A 733 -22.98 8.63 15.64
N ASN A 734 -22.83 8.25 14.37
CA ASN A 734 -23.95 8.27 13.41
C ASN A 734 -25.05 7.25 13.77
N ASP A 735 -24.70 6.03 14.17
CA ASP A 735 -25.63 5.01 14.65
C ASP A 735 -26.45 5.54 15.85
N ASN A 736 -25.77 6.16 16.81
CA ASN A 736 -26.43 6.73 17.97
C ASN A 736 -27.27 7.96 17.62
N MET A 737 -26.90 8.74 16.60
CA MET A 737 -27.68 9.88 16.09
C MET A 737 -28.99 9.48 15.42
N GLN A 738 -29.01 8.37 14.66
CA GLN A 738 -30.22 7.91 13.97
C GLN A 738 -31.32 7.47 14.93
N SER A 739 -30.96 7.13 16.17
CA SER A 739 -31.89 6.79 17.25
C SER A 739 -32.59 7.99 17.87
N SER A 740 -32.49 9.19 17.32
CA SER A 740 -32.48 10.46 18.04
C SER A 740 -33.81 11.13 18.32
N ASP A 741 -34.96 10.57 17.96
CA ASP A 741 -36.24 11.26 18.26
C ASP A 741 -36.58 11.28 19.77
N ASP A 742 -35.93 10.39 20.58
CA ASP A 742 -36.12 10.28 22.03
C ASP A 742 -34.85 10.62 22.86
N ILE A 743 -33.86 11.32 22.25
CA ILE A 743 -32.61 11.64 22.98
C ILE A 743 -32.86 12.72 24.06
N LYS A 744 -32.60 12.38 25.31
CA LYS A 744 -32.67 13.26 26.47
C LYS A 744 -31.30 13.83 26.88
N CYS A 745 -30.42 14.13 25.91
CA CYS A 745 -29.09 14.65 26.18
C CYS A 745 -28.59 15.59 25.07
N THR A 746 -27.47 16.26 25.30
CA THR A 746 -26.81 17.08 24.29
C THR A 746 -26.05 16.21 23.27
N PHE A 747 -25.75 16.77 22.08
CA PHE A 747 -24.92 16.10 21.08
C PHE A 747 -23.54 15.74 21.63
N MET A 748 -22.92 16.63 22.43
CA MET A 748 -21.65 16.38 23.11
C MET A 748 -21.70 15.17 24.03
N THR A 749 -22.75 15.04 24.85
CA THR A 749 -22.94 13.90 25.74
C THR A 749 -23.08 12.60 24.96
N MET A 750 -23.84 12.60 23.88
CA MET A 750 -24.02 11.44 22.99
C MET A 750 -22.71 11.06 22.29
N ALA A 751 -21.97 12.03 21.77
CA ALA A 751 -20.69 11.78 21.12
C ALA A 751 -19.65 11.23 22.12
N ASN A 752 -19.60 11.76 23.35
CA ASN A 752 -18.75 11.22 24.42
C ASN A 752 -19.09 9.77 24.77
N HIS A 753 -20.39 9.46 24.84
CA HIS A 753 -20.86 8.10 25.03
C HIS A 753 -20.43 7.18 23.88
N SER A 754 -20.53 7.64 22.62
CA SER A 754 -20.11 6.90 21.44
C SER A 754 -18.61 6.58 21.45
N ILE A 755 -17.77 7.54 21.85
CA ILE A 755 -16.31 7.34 22.02
C ILE A 755 -16.06 6.25 23.06
N ASN A 756 -16.71 6.32 24.23
CA ASN A 756 -16.54 5.32 25.29
C ASN A 756 -17.00 3.91 24.85
N GLN A 757 -17.99 3.80 23.98
CA GLN A 757 -18.44 2.52 23.45
C GLN A 757 -17.37 1.84 22.57
N VAL A 758 -16.60 2.60 21.83
CA VAL A 758 -15.57 2.07 20.92
C VAL A 758 -14.17 2.07 21.52
N LEU A 759 -13.96 2.71 22.67
CA LEU A 759 -12.64 2.90 23.28
C LEU A 759 -11.83 1.60 23.45
N VAL A 760 -12.45 0.55 24.02
CA VAL A 760 -11.76 -0.73 24.23
C VAL A 760 -11.37 -1.37 22.90
N ARG A 761 -12.21 -1.20 21.89
CA ARG A 761 -11.91 -1.66 20.55
C ARG A 761 -10.71 -0.90 19.98
N THR A 762 -10.74 0.44 19.97
CA THR A 762 -9.65 1.28 19.46
C THR A 762 -8.31 0.93 20.10
N ILE A 763 -8.27 0.75 21.43
CA ILE A 763 -7.06 0.30 22.13
C ILE A 763 -6.60 -1.08 21.64
N ASN A 764 -7.50 -2.05 21.56
CA ASN A 764 -7.13 -3.39 21.12
C ASN A 764 -6.67 -3.42 19.66
N THR A 765 -7.31 -2.65 18.76
CA THR A 765 -6.92 -2.57 17.34
C THR A 765 -5.56 -1.91 17.19
N THR A 766 -5.30 -0.81 17.90
CA THR A 766 -3.98 -0.17 17.92
C THR A 766 -2.90 -1.14 18.40
N LEU A 767 -3.15 -1.89 19.48
CA LEU A 767 -2.18 -2.84 20.00
C LEU A 767 -1.91 -3.99 19.01
N THR A 768 -2.95 -4.54 18.39
CA THR A 768 -2.78 -5.64 17.42
C THR A 768 -2.11 -5.20 16.13
N SER A 769 -2.29 -3.97 15.70
CA SER A 769 -1.57 -3.40 14.54
C SER A 769 -0.14 -3.00 14.91
N LEU A 770 0.08 -2.52 16.13
CA LEU A 770 1.39 -2.12 16.61
C LEU A 770 2.34 -3.32 16.82
N ILE A 771 1.83 -4.49 17.25
CA ILE A 771 2.64 -5.68 17.54
C ILE A 771 3.47 -6.13 16.32
N PRO A 772 2.90 -6.36 15.12
CA PRO A 772 3.69 -6.75 13.95
C PRO A 772 4.69 -5.66 13.52
N VAL A 773 4.29 -4.38 13.63
CA VAL A 773 5.16 -3.25 13.28
C VAL A 773 6.31 -3.10 14.27
N LEU A 774 6.07 -3.33 15.57
CA LEU A 774 7.15 -3.38 16.58
C LEU A 774 8.08 -4.59 16.35
N ALA A 775 7.54 -5.74 15.97
CA ALA A 775 8.38 -6.88 15.59
C ALA A 775 9.27 -6.52 14.40
N MET A 776 8.73 -5.80 13.42
CA MET A 776 9.49 -5.31 12.26
C MET A 776 10.56 -4.28 12.66
N LEU A 777 10.27 -3.38 13.62
CA LEU A 777 11.24 -2.41 14.13
C LEU A 777 12.38 -3.07 14.91
N LEU A 778 12.10 -4.15 15.65
CA LEU A 778 13.06 -4.81 16.53
C LEU A 778 13.89 -5.89 15.84
N PHE A 779 13.28 -6.61 14.89
CA PHE A 779 13.87 -7.82 14.29
C PHE A 779 13.96 -7.73 12.75
N GLY A 780 13.53 -6.65 12.13
CA GLY A 780 13.63 -6.45 10.69
C GLY A 780 14.99 -5.91 10.27
N GLY A 781 15.38 -6.16 9.02
CA GLY A 781 16.52 -5.50 8.40
C GLY A 781 16.32 -3.98 8.26
N GLU A 782 17.36 -3.23 7.89
CA GLU A 782 17.36 -1.75 7.90
C GLU A 782 16.19 -1.14 7.10
N THR A 783 15.94 -1.64 5.90
CA THR A 783 14.80 -1.16 5.07
C THR A 783 13.45 -1.32 5.76
N LEU A 784 13.26 -2.45 6.48
CA LEU A 784 12.05 -2.71 7.24
C LEU A 784 11.95 -1.86 8.51
N LYS A 785 13.08 -1.58 9.17
CA LYS A 785 13.14 -0.74 10.37
C LYS A 785 12.76 0.70 10.08
N ASP A 786 13.22 1.27 8.96
CA ASP A 786 12.87 2.64 8.57
C ASP A 786 11.37 2.80 8.33
N PHE A 787 10.78 1.88 7.58
CA PHE A 787 9.33 1.83 7.38
C PHE A 787 8.59 1.66 8.72
N ALA A 788 9.03 0.72 9.55
CA ALA A 788 8.41 0.42 10.84
C ALA A 788 8.48 1.59 11.81
N PHE A 789 9.57 2.35 11.82
CA PHE A 789 9.73 3.53 12.67
C PHE A 789 8.65 4.58 12.38
N ALA A 790 8.44 4.94 11.10
CA ALA A 790 7.35 5.83 10.70
C ALA A 790 5.98 5.28 11.12
N MET A 791 5.75 3.99 10.87
CA MET A 791 4.48 3.34 11.17
C MET A 791 4.16 3.28 12.66
N VAL A 792 5.16 2.99 13.53
CA VAL A 792 4.95 3.00 15.01
C VAL A 792 4.45 4.37 15.46
N ILE A 793 5.13 5.43 15.02
CA ILE A 793 4.75 6.81 15.39
C ILE A 793 3.35 7.12 14.84
N GLY A 794 3.10 6.82 13.56
CA GLY A 794 1.84 7.10 12.89
C GLY A 794 0.65 6.35 13.50
N LEU A 795 0.80 5.06 13.86
CA LEU A 795 -0.23 4.27 14.54
C LEU A 795 -0.55 4.82 15.93
N VAL A 796 0.46 5.22 16.70
CA VAL A 796 0.27 5.83 18.01
C VAL A 796 -0.43 7.18 17.87
N CYS A 797 0.00 8.03 16.93
CA CYS A 797 -0.64 9.33 16.67
C CYS A 797 -2.09 9.15 16.21
N GLY A 798 -2.37 8.29 15.23
CA GLY A 798 -3.70 8.06 14.68
C GLY A 798 -4.70 7.51 15.70
N SER A 799 -4.24 6.66 16.62
CA SER A 799 -5.10 6.11 17.66
C SER A 799 -5.62 7.15 18.65
N TYR A 800 -4.77 8.11 19.04
CA TYR A 800 -5.23 9.15 19.94
C TYR A 800 -5.93 10.30 19.21
N SER A 801 -5.51 10.64 17.97
CA SER A 801 -6.06 11.78 17.22
C SER A 801 -7.53 11.58 16.85
N SER A 802 -7.95 10.35 16.57
CA SER A 802 -9.36 10.01 16.31
C SER A 802 -10.26 10.33 17.51
N ILE A 803 -9.77 10.15 18.74
CA ILE A 803 -10.49 10.43 19.99
C ILE A 803 -10.30 11.88 20.44
N ALA A 804 -9.06 12.39 20.42
CA ALA A 804 -8.67 13.65 21.03
C ALA A 804 -8.71 14.85 20.07
N VAL A 805 -8.70 14.63 18.74
CA VAL A 805 -8.71 15.69 17.72
C VAL A 805 -9.97 15.61 16.85
N ALA A 806 -10.16 14.54 16.08
CA ALA A 806 -11.26 14.44 15.11
C ALA A 806 -12.63 14.53 15.80
N SER A 807 -12.87 13.71 16.82
CA SER A 807 -14.16 13.64 17.51
C SER A 807 -14.53 14.92 18.25
N PRO A 808 -13.65 15.59 18.99
CA PRO A 808 -13.94 16.88 19.60
C PRO A 808 -14.23 17.98 18.58
N LEU A 809 -13.47 18.09 17.50
CA LEU A 809 -13.70 19.07 16.44
C LEU A 809 -15.07 18.86 15.79
N TYR A 810 -15.41 17.61 15.45
CA TYR A 810 -16.70 17.26 14.87
C TYR A 810 -17.84 17.58 15.84
N ALA A 811 -17.73 17.17 17.12
CA ALA A 811 -18.76 17.42 18.13
C ALA A 811 -18.98 18.91 18.38
N MET A 812 -17.92 19.71 18.41
CA MET A 812 -18.00 21.18 18.54
C MET A 812 -18.69 21.82 17.33
N TRP A 813 -18.35 21.37 16.13
CA TRP A 813 -18.95 21.90 14.89
C TRP A 813 -20.43 21.51 14.78
N LYS A 814 -20.76 20.25 15.06
CA LYS A 814 -22.12 19.72 14.98
C LYS A 814 -23.06 20.37 16.02
N THR A 815 -22.56 20.61 17.24
CA THR A 815 -23.33 21.26 18.31
C THR A 815 -23.78 22.69 17.94
N ARG A 816 -23.12 23.35 16.97
CA ARG A 816 -23.51 24.70 16.49
C ARG A 816 -24.75 24.69 15.59
N GLU A 817 -25.23 23.53 15.15
CA GLU A 817 -26.46 23.44 14.36
C GLU A 817 -27.71 23.80 15.19
N PRO A 818 -28.71 24.49 14.59
CA PRO A 818 -29.92 24.94 15.31
C PRO A 818 -30.69 23.82 16.01
N ARG A 819 -30.65 22.58 15.43
CA ARG A 819 -31.32 21.41 16.02
C ARG A 819 -30.67 21.05 17.37
N TYR A 820 -29.34 20.99 17.42
CA TYR A 820 -28.59 20.59 18.60
C TYR A 820 -28.41 21.72 19.62
N GLN A 821 -28.44 22.98 19.19
CA GLN A 821 -28.47 24.13 20.09
C GLN A 821 -29.73 24.14 20.96
N LYS A 822 -30.90 23.71 20.44
CA LYS A 822 -32.12 23.55 21.24
C LYS A 822 -31.93 22.54 22.37
N LEU A 823 -31.17 21.45 22.12
CA LEU A 823 -30.86 20.46 23.17
C LEU A 823 -29.89 21.03 24.22
N VAL A 824 -28.89 21.83 23.81
CA VAL A 824 -28.00 22.52 24.75
C VAL A 824 -28.77 23.51 25.67
N LYS A 825 -29.73 24.26 25.11
CA LYS A 825 -30.60 25.14 25.93
C LYS A 825 -31.48 24.36 26.89
N LYS A 826 -31.89 23.13 26.55
CA LYS A 826 -32.77 22.28 27.37
C LYS A 826 -32.00 21.52 28.47
N PHE A 827 -30.79 21.00 28.17
CA PHE A 827 -30.06 20.09 29.04
C PHE A 827 -28.77 20.66 29.58
N GLY A 828 -28.43 21.93 29.26
CA GLY A 828 -27.20 22.61 29.70
C GLY A 828 -26.02 22.36 28.75
N PRO A 829 -24.92 23.16 28.86
CA PRO A 829 -23.77 23.06 27.97
C PRO A 829 -22.75 21.97 28.36
N GLU A 830 -22.92 21.36 29.55
CA GLU A 830 -21.99 20.40 30.12
C GLU A 830 -22.15 19.02 29.44
N VAL A 831 -21.04 18.26 29.41
CA VAL A 831 -21.05 16.88 29.00
C VAL A 831 -21.57 16.03 30.16
N GLY A 832 -22.85 15.63 30.06
CA GLY A 832 -23.52 14.84 31.07
C GLY A 832 -23.40 13.33 30.79
N ARG A 833 -24.07 12.54 31.64
CA ARG A 833 -24.27 11.11 31.36
C ARG A 833 -25.31 10.90 30.25
N PHE A 834 -25.06 9.91 29.39
CA PHE A 834 -26.01 9.50 28.38
C PHE A 834 -27.11 8.62 29.00
N GLU A 835 -28.36 9.07 28.96
CA GLU A 835 -29.52 8.32 29.42
C GLU A 835 -30.39 7.95 28.20
N PHE A 836 -30.67 6.67 28.02
CA PHE A 836 -31.62 6.23 27.01
C PHE A 836 -33.05 6.51 27.47
N GLY A 837 -33.79 7.29 26.67
CA GLY A 837 -35.21 7.53 26.93
C GLY A 837 -36.10 6.33 26.70
N ASN A 838 -35.75 5.45 25.76
CA ASN A 838 -36.45 4.22 25.42
C ASN A 838 -35.44 3.15 24.98
N PRO A 839 -35.33 2.00 25.64
CA PRO A 839 -34.45 0.89 25.27
C PRO A 839 -34.72 0.34 23.85
N ASN A 840 -35.98 0.37 23.39
CA ASN A 840 -36.35 -0.09 22.05
C ASN A 840 -35.89 0.82 20.93
N ALA A 841 -35.74 2.13 21.17
CA ALA A 841 -35.24 3.07 20.15
C ALA A 841 -33.83 2.71 19.68
N MET A 842 -32.94 2.25 20.60
CA MET A 842 -31.59 1.83 20.26
C MET A 842 -31.57 0.51 19.50
N ALA A 843 -32.39 -0.49 19.89
CA ALA A 843 -32.48 -1.75 19.19
C ALA A 843 -33.01 -1.58 17.76
N THR A 844 -33.95 -0.65 17.54
CA THR A 844 -34.53 -0.32 16.24
C THR A 844 -33.55 0.41 15.33
N ALA A 845 -32.78 1.35 15.87
CA ALA A 845 -31.74 2.09 15.13
C ALA A 845 -30.64 1.16 14.64
N LEU A 846 -30.17 0.26 15.48
CA LEU A 846 -29.14 -0.72 15.15
C LEU A 846 -29.61 -1.78 14.13
N SER A 847 -30.95 -1.98 13.99
CA SER A 847 -31.51 -2.91 13.00
C SER A 847 -31.67 -2.30 11.60
N GLY A 848 -31.44 -0.99 11.44
CA GLY A 848 -31.61 -0.29 10.15
C GLY A 848 -33.06 -0.22 9.63
N LYS A 849 -34.06 -0.52 10.47
CA LYS A 849 -35.47 -0.38 10.11
C LYS A 849 -35.98 0.99 10.54
N LYS A 850 -36.56 1.76 9.62
CA LYS A 850 -37.33 2.95 9.97
C LYS A 850 -38.41 2.59 11.00
N ALA A 851 -38.42 3.30 12.14
CA ALA A 851 -39.45 3.15 13.14
C ALA A 851 -40.83 3.34 12.49
N VAL A 852 -41.65 2.33 12.56
CA VAL A 852 -43.07 2.47 12.28
C VAL A 852 -43.62 3.33 13.40
N LYS A 853 -44.14 4.53 13.07
CA LYS A 853 -44.82 5.42 14.01
C LYS A 853 -45.99 4.62 14.62
N ALA A 854 -45.85 4.19 15.87
CA ALA A 854 -46.98 3.74 16.68
C ALA A 854 -47.81 4.99 17.02
N THR A 855 -48.93 5.14 16.37
CA THR A 855 -49.92 6.16 16.70
C THR A 855 -50.58 5.73 18.02
N THR A 856 -50.07 6.18 19.14
CA THR A 856 -50.72 6.06 20.44
C THR A 856 -51.80 7.12 20.49
N THR A 857 -53.06 6.70 20.24
CA THR A 857 -54.26 7.48 20.61
C THR A 857 -54.35 7.44 22.15
N ALA A 858 -53.92 8.49 22.82
CA ALA A 858 -54.15 8.67 24.23
C ALA A 858 -55.62 9.06 24.42
N THR A 859 -56.44 8.11 24.88
CA THR A 859 -57.75 8.40 25.41
C THR A 859 -57.58 8.75 26.88
N ALA A 860 -57.80 10.05 27.20
CA ALA A 860 -57.88 10.48 28.57
C ALA A 860 -59.18 9.95 29.19
N GLY A 861 -59.07 9.13 30.24
CA GLY A 861 -60.16 8.68 31.05
C GLY A 861 -60.54 9.71 32.09
N ALA A 862 -61.80 10.11 32.15
CA ALA A 862 -62.42 10.72 33.30
C ALA A 862 -63.52 9.79 33.80
N THR A 863 -63.49 9.57 35.09
CA THR A 863 -64.43 8.86 35.99
C THR A 863 -65.81 9.43 35.95
N THR A 864 -66.88 8.63 35.95
CA THR A 864 -67.87 8.39 37.07
C THR A 864 -69.11 7.68 36.60
N ALA A 865 -69.47 6.66 37.36
CA ALA A 865 -70.75 6.20 37.86
C ALA A 865 -71.93 5.91 36.95
N SER A 866 -72.30 4.62 37.01
CA SER A 866 -73.61 4.07 37.40
C SER A 866 -74.80 4.04 36.44
N ALA A 867 -75.28 2.82 36.29
CA ALA A 867 -76.66 2.36 36.29
C ALA A 867 -77.47 2.22 34.99
N THR A 868 -77.77 0.91 34.82
CA THR A 868 -79.10 0.35 34.41
C THR A 868 -79.62 0.44 32.99
N ALA A 869 -79.73 -0.78 32.45
CA ALA A 869 -80.99 -1.40 31.90
C ALA A 869 -81.38 -1.17 30.41
N SER A 870 -81.53 -2.36 29.83
CA SER A 870 -82.61 -2.75 28.84
C SER A 870 -82.36 -2.48 27.33
N ALA A 871 -82.30 -3.64 26.71
CA ALA A 871 -82.67 -3.87 25.29
C ALA A 871 -84.15 -3.63 25.03
N PRO A 872 -84.76 -3.78 23.88
CA PRO A 872 -84.27 -4.36 22.60
C PRO A 872 -84.82 -3.70 21.31
N ALA A 873 -84.49 -4.25 20.17
CA ALA A 873 -85.26 -4.53 18.97
C ALA A 873 -85.25 -3.55 17.74
N GLU A 874 -84.89 -4.23 16.67
CA GLU A 874 -85.55 -4.25 15.34
C GLU A 874 -85.58 -3.05 14.41
N GLY A 875 -85.28 -3.37 13.17
CA GLY A 875 -85.88 -2.96 11.97
C GLY A 875 -85.02 -2.44 10.84
N MET A 876 -84.59 -3.32 9.96
CA MET A 876 -85.02 -3.52 8.56
C MET A 876 -84.99 -2.34 7.58
N HIS A 877 -84.39 -2.74 6.43
CA HIS A 877 -84.67 -2.15 5.05
C HIS A 877 -83.99 -0.85 4.68
N GLU A 878 -83.35 -0.60 3.54
CA GLU A 878 -83.45 -1.16 2.18
C GLU A 878 -82.44 -0.41 1.32
N GLN A 879 -81.80 -1.11 0.40
CA GLN A 879 -81.23 -0.50 -0.82
C GLN A 879 -82.34 0.00 -1.74
N PRO A 880 -82.17 0.69 -2.84
CA PRO A 880 -81.10 0.60 -3.80
C PRO A 880 -80.85 1.87 -4.70
N HIS A 881 -79.88 1.67 -5.63
CA HIS A 881 -79.70 2.29 -6.97
C HIS A 881 -79.46 3.82 -7.08
N GLY A 882 -78.46 4.22 -7.84
CA GLY A 882 -78.11 3.98 -9.16
C GLY A 882 -77.28 5.14 -9.75
N ALA A 883 -76.45 4.78 -10.69
CA ALA A 883 -76.10 5.53 -11.90
C ALA A 883 -75.13 6.74 -11.89
N SER A 884 -73.99 6.58 -12.38
CA SER A 884 -73.47 6.99 -13.69
C SER A 884 -72.98 8.40 -13.88
N ALA A 885 -71.87 8.46 -14.52
CA ALA A 885 -71.23 9.44 -15.41
C ALA A 885 -70.10 10.32 -14.83
N SER A 886 -68.85 9.99 -15.16
CA SER A 886 -68.21 10.41 -16.41
C SER A 886 -67.47 11.75 -16.35
N LYS A 887 -66.14 11.60 -16.74
CA LYS A 887 -65.28 12.67 -17.32
C LYS A 887 -64.42 13.46 -16.29
N THR A 888 -63.16 13.69 -16.38
CA THR A 888 -62.17 13.68 -17.44
C THR A 888 -60.86 14.15 -16.78
N ALA A 889 -59.80 13.51 -17.09
CA ALA A 889 -58.42 13.95 -16.75
C ALA A 889 -57.97 15.07 -17.73
N PRO A 890 -57.03 15.90 -17.37
CA PRO A 890 -56.10 16.45 -18.35
C PRO A 890 -54.62 16.10 -18.10
N LYS A 891 -53.93 15.80 -19.21
CA LYS A 891 -52.51 15.57 -19.39
C LYS A 891 -51.72 16.88 -19.32
N PRO A 892 -50.39 16.77 -19.04
CA PRO A 892 -49.49 17.91 -18.99
C PRO A 892 -48.95 18.30 -20.38
N PRO A 893 -48.41 19.51 -20.55
CA PRO A 893 -47.91 19.99 -21.85
C PRO A 893 -46.44 19.67 -22.04
N LYS A 894 -46.09 19.38 -23.31
CA LYS A 894 -44.78 19.08 -23.86
C LYS A 894 -43.89 20.33 -23.98
N GLY A 895 -42.61 20.07 -23.77
CA GLY A 895 -41.53 21.01 -23.88
C GLY A 895 -41.12 21.44 -25.28
N LYS A 896 -40.27 22.42 -25.37
CA LYS A 896 -39.59 22.87 -26.58
C LYS A 896 -38.10 22.61 -26.54
N ARG A 897 -37.62 21.87 -27.56
CA ARG A 897 -36.20 21.76 -27.97
C ARG A 897 -35.68 23.16 -28.37
N LYS A 898 -34.45 23.48 -28.01
CA LYS A 898 -33.61 24.42 -28.74
C LYS A 898 -32.21 23.87 -29.00
N LYS A 899 -31.78 24.11 -30.23
CA LYS A 899 -30.65 23.64 -31.00
C LYS A 899 -29.29 24.11 -30.40
N ARG A 900 -28.30 23.29 -30.70
CA ARG A 900 -26.86 23.64 -30.78
C ARG A 900 -26.63 24.76 -31.81
N PRO A 901 -25.50 25.51 -31.69
CA PRO A 901 -24.61 25.58 -32.83
C PRO A 901 -23.16 25.17 -32.52
N ASP A 902 -22.54 24.70 -33.61
CA ASP A 902 -21.16 24.27 -33.75
C ASP A 902 -20.13 25.43 -33.75
N LYS A 903 -18.87 25.03 -33.54
CA LYS A 903 -17.59 25.59 -34.05
C LYS A 903 -16.99 26.80 -33.30
N LYS A 904 -15.89 26.65 -32.68
CA LYS A 904 -14.49 26.61 -33.20
C LYS A 904 -13.55 26.00 -32.18
#